data_d8d41c69263c2d1e174d0fecd3333417
#
_entry.id   d8d41c69263c2d1e174d0fecd3333417
#
_cell.length_a   1.000
_cell.length_b   1.000
_cell.length_c   1.000
_cell.angle_alpha   90.00
_cell.angle_beta   90.00
_cell.angle_gamma   90.00
#
_symmetry.space_group_name_H-M   'P 1'
#
loop_
_entity.id
_entity.type
_entity.pdbx_description
1 polymer ?
#
loop_
_entity_poly.entity_id
_entity_poly.type
_entity_poly.pdbx_seq_one_letter_code
_entity_poly.pdbx_strand_id
1 'polypeptide(L)'
;MVGRLVVIALGGLIVLVSPPHGYALNGDGTIPRVPNPPPPADVVHLPGDLRSIPVPGPSEHDLAEYVKDKQMALVLGKALFWDMQVGSDGKTACATCHFRAGADPRSKNQLSPGLKRVPKPDLTFQLGGPNYQLTELDFPLTRLAIPGQRGALDPLTDRNDVVSSQGVPFLAPGSDPLGFQVGRFKTRRVEPRNTPTVINAVFNHRQFWDGRAENIFNGVNHLGDRDPEARVLASIGGDLVPVQVRLVNSSLASQALGPILNELEMAEPGRTVQDLARDLRKGKFSRRIGKRVHTTRPLQYQLVAPSDSVLGPWSRYPKPGLRINSYDDLIQAAFQDKYWRSGKRIVVADDGTITIVDRPSRKPNDEYTLLEYNFGLFFGLAIQLYESTLVSDDSPWDRFRRLHPNPSDPALNPWTNKNPEFISRLALFGAHLFNDRTRGPHNLRCTNCHEGPELTDASVRRIMMAPNGPVRNRDGNIIDKGFNNIGVRPTEEDLGVGASDEYGPLSHSKRLFPNNPPAFFDGAAVTKGFGVEGAFKIPSLRNVALTAPYFHNGDTPSLREAVMVYSRGGNVFPIRQTDGTLIEPLGVANMTPDEVDAVIAWLESLTDERVRIAAAPFDHPQLFVPNGHVGDHQRVVPSLFGFAMDNMIEIPMTGAEGGPPLPGFLEGIFGPQSNKWPRFRSLECLPTLMMQGKCS
;
A
#
# COMPACT_ATOMS: atom_id res chain seq x y z
N MET A 1 16.73 -6.08 -42.84
CA MET A 1 16.12 -5.17 -43.83
C MET A 1 15.74 -3.88 -43.10
N VAL A 2 16.29 -2.79 -43.59
CA VAL A 2 16.23 -1.47 -42.94
C VAL A 2 14.81 -0.91 -43.03
N GLY A 3 14.17 -0.70 -41.88
CA GLY A 3 12.87 -0.02 -41.82
C GLY A 3 13.05 1.47 -42.06
N ARG A 4 12.36 2.04 -43.05
CA ARG A 4 12.40 3.45 -43.42
C ARG A 4 11.72 4.29 -42.32
N LEU A 5 12.46 5.28 -41.85
CA LEU A 5 11.95 6.38 -41.04
C LEU A 5 11.06 7.28 -41.93
N VAL A 6 9.79 7.48 -41.61
CA VAL A 6 8.95 8.48 -42.22
C VAL A 6 8.93 9.70 -41.29
N VAL A 7 9.54 10.78 -41.73
CA VAL A 7 9.49 12.08 -41.03
C VAL A 7 8.38 12.91 -41.64
N ILE A 8 7.36 13.24 -40.88
CA ILE A 8 6.35 14.25 -41.24
C ILE A 8 6.61 15.47 -40.38
N ALA A 9 7.10 16.52 -41.00
CA ALA A 9 7.30 17.81 -40.36
C ALA A 9 6.06 18.69 -40.56
N LEU A 10 5.37 18.97 -39.49
CA LEU A 10 4.40 20.07 -39.37
C LEU A 10 4.62 20.78 -38.05
N GLY A 11 5.16 22.00 -38.14
CA GLY A 11 5.10 23.04 -37.09
C GLY A 11 5.62 22.69 -35.72
N GLY A 12 6.93 22.58 -35.53
CA GLY A 12 7.59 23.00 -34.28
C GLY A 12 7.50 22.10 -33.06
N LEU A 13 7.00 20.87 -33.11
CA LEU A 13 7.05 19.91 -32.00
C LEU A 13 7.34 18.52 -32.56
N ILE A 14 8.57 18.03 -32.34
CA ILE A 14 8.90 16.62 -32.65
C ILE A 14 8.39 15.78 -31.48
N VAL A 15 7.21 15.21 -31.63
CA VAL A 15 6.75 14.12 -30.77
C VAL A 15 7.34 12.82 -31.29
N LEU A 16 8.34 12.31 -30.63
CA LEU A 16 8.82 10.94 -30.85
C LEU A 16 7.75 9.98 -30.30
N VAL A 17 6.84 9.55 -31.17
CA VAL A 17 5.94 8.45 -30.86
C VAL A 17 6.77 7.17 -30.98
N SER A 18 7.18 6.61 -29.87
CA SER A 18 7.73 5.24 -29.82
C SER A 18 6.63 4.28 -30.34
N PRO A 19 6.98 3.32 -31.20
CA PRO A 19 6.02 2.32 -31.64
C PRO A 19 5.51 1.53 -30.42
N PRO A 20 4.23 1.17 -30.36
CA PRO A 20 3.70 0.36 -29.29
C PRO A 20 4.40 -1.01 -29.30
N HIS A 21 5.01 -1.35 -28.16
CA HIS A 21 5.55 -2.65 -27.79
C HIS A 21 6.68 -3.23 -28.68
N GLY A 22 7.89 -2.75 -28.43
CA GLY A 22 9.08 -3.54 -28.76
C GLY A 22 9.10 -4.80 -27.88
N TYR A 23 9.12 -5.99 -28.52
CA TYR A 23 9.35 -7.24 -27.80
C TYR A 23 10.67 -7.14 -27.04
N ALA A 24 10.65 -7.39 -25.74
CA ALA A 24 11.88 -7.61 -25.00
C ALA A 24 12.59 -8.82 -25.63
N LEU A 25 13.82 -8.65 -26.06
CA LEU A 25 14.63 -9.75 -26.56
C LEU A 25 15.18 -10.54 -25.36
N ASN A 26 15.30 -11.85 -25.50
CA ASN A 26 16.03 -12.68 -24.53
C ASN A 26 17.46 -12.14 -24.37
N GLY A 27 18.12 -12.48 -23.28
CA GLY A 27 19.53 -12.08 -23.04
C GLY A 27 20.52 -12.45 -24.13
N ASP A 28 20.14 -13.36 -25.06
CA ASP A 28 20.85 -13.74 -26.26
C ASP A 28 20.40 -13.02 -27.55
N GLY A 29 19.45 -12.07 -27.42
CA GLY A 29 18.92 -11.31 -28.55
C GLY A 29 17.84 -12.03 -29.37
N THR A 30 17.30 -13.15 -28.90
CA THR A 30 16.23 -13.88 -29.59
C THR A 30 14.85 -13.41 -29.14
N ILE A 31 13.85 -13.51 -30.02
CA ILE A 31 12.45 -13.23 -29.67
C ILE A 31 11.88 -14.46 -28.96
N PRO A 32 11.28 -14.30 -27.75
CA PRO A 32 10.62 -15.40 -27.04
C PRO A 32 9.58 -16.10 -27.92
N ARG A 33 9.56 -17.42 -27.93
CA ARG A 33 8.67 -18.21 -28.78
C ARG A 33 7.60 -18.89 -27.93
N VAL A 34 6.36 -18.88 -28.42
CA VAL A 34 5.31 -19.75 -27.89
C VAL A 34 5.63 -21.19 -28.31
N PRO A 35 5.84 -22.10 -27.35
CA PRO A 35 6.17 -23.50 -27.63
C PRO A 35 5.09 -24.21 -28.45
N ASN A 36 5.37 -25.41 -28.93
CA ASN A 36 4.35 -26.27 -29.52
C ASN A 36 3.26 -26.59 -28.47
N PRO A 37 1.98 -26.70 -28.90
CA PRO A 37 0.90 -26.94 -27.98
C PRO A 37 1.14 -28.22 -27.18
N PRO A 38 0.88 -28.20 -25.86
CA PRO A 38 0.76 -29.43 -25.08
C PRO A 38 -0.44 -30.26 -25.61
N PRO A 39 -0.56 -31.54 -25.25
CA PRO A 39 -1.76 -32.29 -25.54
C PRO A 39 -2.99 -31.55 -24.98
N PRO A 40 -4.18 -31.71 -25.58
CA PRO A 40 -5.39 -30.98 -25.21
C PRO A 40 -5.63 -31.09 -23.70
N ALA A 41 -5.45 -29.97 -23.02
CA ALA A 41 -5.69 -29.83 -21.60
C ALA A 41 -7.15 -29.41 -21.37
N ASP A 42 -7.67 -29.72 -20.20
CA ASP A 42 -8.96 -29.20 -19.74
C ASP A 42 -9.03 -27.68 -19.91
N VAL A 43 -10.26 -27.16 -20.07
CA VAL A 43 -10.51 -25.72 -20.31
C VAL A 43 -9.83 -24.89 -19.20
N VAL A 44 -8.83 -24.09 -19.58
CA VAL A 44 -8.13 -23.20 -18.66
C VAL A 44 -9.05 -21.98 -18.41
N HIS A 45 -9.43 -21.81 -17.16
CA HIS A 45 -10.25 -20.69 -16.72
C HIS A 45 -9.41 -19.43 -16.54
N LEU A 46 -9.28 -18.63 -17.59
CA LEU A 46 -8.58 -17.35 -17.57
C LEU A 46 -9.35 -16.31 -16.76
N PRO A 47 -8.66 -15.40 -16.02
CA PRO A 47 -9.30 -14.32 -15.25
C PRO A 47 -10.18 -13.45 -16.14
N GLY A 48 -11.34 -13.07 -15.64
CA GLY A 48 -12.26 -12.17 -16.31
C GLY A 48 -11.86 -10.70 -16.25
N ASP A 49 -12.67 -9.84 -16.88
CA ASP A 49 -12.60 -8.38 -16.75
C ASP A 49 -13.03 -7.93 -15.34
N LEU A 50 -12.27 -7.02 -14.74
CA LEU A 50 -12.58 -6.54 -13.37
C LEU A 50 -13.86 -5.73 -13.31
N ARG A 51 -14.28 -5.05 -14.39
CA ARG A 51 -15.56 -4.33 -14.45
C ARG A 51 -16.78 -5.20 -14.19
N SER A 52 -16.64 -6.52 -14.33
CA SER A 52 -17.71 -7.47 -14.00
C SER A 52 -17.93 -7.64 -12.50
N ILE A 53 -17.01 -7.13 -11.65
CA ILE A 53 -17.06 -7.26 -10.20
C ILE A 53 -17.50 -5.94 -9.58
N PRO A 54 -18.60 -5.93 -8.79
CA PRO A 54 -18.99 -4.74 -8.05
C PRO A 54 -17.90 -4.31 -7.05
N VAL A 55 -17.66 -3.01 -6.94
CA VAL A 55 -16.76 -2.44 -5.93
C VAL A 55 -17.39 -2.66 -4.56
N PRO A 56 -16.73 -3.38 -3.64
CA PRO A 56 -17.28 -3.62 -2.32
C PRO A 56 -17.26 -2.35 -1.45
N GLY A 57 -18.22 -2.26 -0.55
CA GLY A 57 -18.34 -1.16 0.40
C GLY A 57 -19.47 -1.42 1.39
N PRO A 58 -19.66 -0.53 2.39
CA PRO A 58 -20.82 -0.57 3.25
C PRO A 58 -22.10 -0.35 2.44
N SER A 59 -23.23 -0.87 2.95
CA SER A 59 -24.51 -0.62 2.28
C SER A 59 -24.82 0.88 2.26
N GLU A 60 -25.57 1.32 1.22
CA GLU A 60 -26.01 2.72 1.13
C GLU A 60 -26.79 3.17 2.36
N HIS A 61 -27.62 2.28 2.92
CA HIS A 61 -28.42 2.53 4.12
C HIS A 61 -27.50 2.75 5.34
N ASP A 62 -26.53 1.85 5.56
CA ASP A 62 -25.64 1.93 6.72
C ASP A 62 -24.70 3.14 6.63
N LEU A 63 -24.22 3.44 5.40
CA LEU A 63 -23.37 4.61 5.17
C LEU A 63 -24.11 5.93 5.42
N ALA A 64 -25.39 6.02 5.03
CA ALA A 64 -26.22 7.22 5.19
C ALA A 64 -26.47 7.61 6.66
N GLU A 65 -26.29 6.68 7.60
CA GLU A 65 -26.33 6.98 9.04
C GLU A 65 -25.23 7.99 9.44
N TYR A 66 -24.10 7.97 8.75
CA TYR A 66 -22.91 8.79 9.06
C TYR A 66 -22.65 9.86 8.02
N VAL A 67 -22.77 9.53 6.75
CA VAL A 67 -22.44 10.39 5.60
C VAL A 67 -23.72 10.95 4.98
N LYS A 68 -23.87 12.27 4.97
CA LYS A 68 -25.01 12.95 4.34
C LYS A 68 -24.74 13.38 2.89
N ASP A 69 -23.46 13.66 2.57
CA ASP A 69 -23.01 14.02 1.22
C ASP A 69 -21.74 13.26 0.86
N LYS A 70 -21.87 12.23 0.02
CA LYS A 70 -20.77 11.38 -0.41
C LYS A 70 -19.74 12.13 -1.26
N GLN A 71 -20.18 13.09 -2.08
CA GLN A 71 -19.27 13.85 -2.92
C GLN A 71 -18.36 14.73 -2.05
N MET A 72 -18.90 15.37 -1.02
CA MET A 72 -18.10 16.15 -0.09
C MET A 72 -17.19 15.26 0.77
N ALA A 73 -17.65 14.05 1.13
CA ALA A 73 -16.80 13.07 1.80
C ALA A 73 -15.65 12.58 0.93
N LEU A 74 -15.89 12.39 -0.38
CA LEU A 74 -14.86 12.06 -1.37
C LEU A 74 -13.83 13.19 -1.51
N VAL A 75 -14.27 14.44 -1.59
CA VAL A 75 -13.39 15.63 -1.61
C VAL A 75 -12.52 15.69 -0.37
N LEU A 76 -13.12 15.45 0.82
CA LEU A 76 -12.40 15.38 2.09
C LEU A 76 -11.35 14.26 2.07
N GLY A 77 -11.73 13.06 1.60
CA GLY A 77 -10.85 11.90 1.55
C GLY A 77 -9.62 12.13 0.67
N LYS A 78 -9.82 12.62 -0.57
CA LYS A 78 -8.70 12.95 -1.46
C LYS A 78 -7.83 14.06 -0.88
N ALA A 79 -8.43 15.10 -0.26
CA ALA A 79 -7.66 16.14 0.40
C ALA A 79 -6.81 15.59 1.55
N LEU A 80 -7.38 14.81 2.46
CA LEU A 80 -6.65 14.21 3.60
C LEU A 80 -5.55 13.24 3.16
N PHE A 81 -5.80 12.43 2.14
CA PHE A 81 -4.82 11.45 1.62
C PHE A 81 -3.56 12.13 1.07
N TRP A 82 -3.73 13.29 0.43
CA TRP A 82 -2.63 14.01 -0.24
C TRP A 82 -2.04 15.14 0.60
N ASP A 83 -2.68 15.59 1.68
CA ASP A 83 -2.21 16.76 2.45
C ASP A 83 -1.03 16.43 3.35
N MET A 84 0.11 17.07 3.08
CA MET A 84 1.33 16.95 3.88
C MET A 84 1.15 17.39 5.35
N GLN A 85 0.11 18.17 5.65
CA GLN A 85 -0.19 18.63 7.03
C GLN A 85 -0.68 17.49 7.95
N VAL A 86 -1.07 16.32 7.40
CA VAL A 86 -1.56 15.17 8.18
C VAL A 86 -0.45 14.55 9.02
N GLY A 87 0.78 14.44 8.51
CA GLY A 87 1.91 13.93 9.26
C GLY A 87 2.36 14.85 10.39
N SER A 88 2.89 14.27 11.48
CA SER A 88 3.41 15.00 12.63
C SER A 88 4.53 15.98 12.30
N ASP A 89 5.28 15.73 11.23
CA ASP A 89 6.34 16.61 10.75
C ASP A 89 5.84 17.73 9.81
N GLY A 90 4.56 17.71 9.43
CA GLY A 90 3.97 18.65 8.47
C GLY A 90 4.46 18.46 7.01
N LYS A 91 5.06 17.31 6.70
CA LYS A 91 5.63 16.97 5.39
C LYS A 91 5.18 15.61 4.86
N THR A 92 4.63 14.76 5.73
CA THR A 92 4.27 13.39 5.41
C THR A 92 2.75 13.26 5.25
N ALA A 93 2.30 12.91 4.06
CA ALA A 93 0.92 12.52 3.73
C ALA A 93 0.83 11.00 3.56
N CYS A 94 -0.37 10.41 3.48
CA CYS A 94 -0.54 9.02 3.03
C CYS A 94 0.12 8.83 1.65
N ALA A 95 -0.12 9.79 0.75
CA ALA A 95 0.46 9.81 -0.58
C ALA A 95 2.01 9.84 -0.58
N THR A 96 2.68 10.28 0.49
CA THR A 96 4.15 10.28 0.56
C THR A 96 4.75 8.88 0.35
N CYS A 97 4.02 7.82 0.73
CA CYS A 97 4.39 6.42 0.51
C CYS A 97 3.57 5.75 -0.60
N HIS A 98 2.52 6.44 -1.15
CA HIS A 98 1.59 5.87 -2.12
C HIS A 98 1.42 6.73 -3.39
N PHE A 99 2.44 7.52 -3.78
CA PHE A 99 2.32 8.51 -4.86
C PHE A 99 2.48 7.96 -6.27
N ARG A 100 3.11 6.79 -6.47
CA ARG A 100 3.31 6.19 -7.79
C ARG A 100 2.62 4.84 -7.88
N ALA A 101 1.64 4.72 -8.75
CA ALA A 101 0.81 3.49 -8.85
C ALA A 101 0.31 2.99 -7.48
N GLY A 102 0.07 3.92 -6.55
CA GLY A 102 -0.34 3.63 -5.18
C GLY A 102 0.73 3.02 -4.29
N ALA A 103 2.00 2.99 -4.71
CA ALA A 103 3.17 2.43 -4.02
C ALA A 103 4.33 3.44 -3.96
N ASP A 104 5.49 3.01 -3.48
CA ASP A 104 6.69 3.84 -3.28
C ASP A 104 7.88 3.35 -4.09
N PRO A 105 8.34 4.06 -5.11
CA PRO A 105 9.50 3.69 -5.92
C PRO A 105 10.83 4.26 -5.41
N ARG A 106 10.86 4.98 -4.28
CA ARG A 106 12.09 5.59 -3.76
C ARG A 106 13.11 4.53 -3.37
N SER A 107 14.39 4.86 -3.41
CA SER A 107 15.49 3.93 -3.14
C SER A 107 16.56 4.46 -2.19
N LYS A 108 16.41 5.71 -1.70
CA LYS A 108 17.34 6.29 -0.71
C LYS A 108 16.67 6.41 0.65
N ASN A 109 17.36 5.97 1.71
CA ASN A 109 16.82 5.87 3.07
C ASN A 109 15.56 4.99 3.16
N GLN A 110 15.57 3.85 2.46
CA GLN A 110 14.46 2.89 2.39
C GLN A 110 14.77 1.55 3.08
N LEU A 111 15.84 1.49 3.89
CA LEU A 111 16.19 0.30 4.67
C LEU A 111 15.62 0.38 6.07
N SER A 112 14.97 -0.72 6.48
CA SER A 112 14.58 -1.01 7.86
C SER A 112 15.30 -2.27 8.32
N PRO A 113 15.83 -2.34 9.53
CA PRO A 113 16.38 -3.59 10.06
C PRO A 113 15.23 -4.56 10.36
N GLY A 114 15.53 -5.76 10.81
CA GLY A 114 14.57 -6.83 11.09
C GLY A 114 13.66 -6.56 12.30
N LEU A 115 12.93 -5.45 12.33
CA LEU A 115 12.12 -4.98 13.48
C LEU A 115 10.98 -5.94 13.85
N LYS A 116 10.57 -6.82 12.95
CA LYS A 116 9.48 -7.79 13.17
C LYS A 116 9.96 -9.16 13.63
N ARG A 117 11.28 -9.36 13.75
CA ARG A 117 11.86 -10.64 14.14
C ARG A 117 11.46 -11.03 15.56
N VAL A 118 11.17 -12.32 15.75
CA VAL A 118 10.83 -12.91 17.04
C VAL A 118 11.91 -13.92 17.46
N PRO A 119 12.13 -14.14 18.75
CA PRO A 119 11.45 -13.49 19.88
C PRO A 119 11.96 -12.07 20.17
N LYS A 120 12.98 -11.59 19.46
CA LYS A 120 13.57 -10.25 19.67
C LYS A 120 13.80 -9.56 18.33
N PRO A 121 13.39 -8.28 18.18
CA PRO A 121 13.71 -7.47 17.01
C PRO A 121 15.22 -7.42 16.74
N ASP A 122 15.61 -7.49 15.48
CA ASP A 122 16.94 -7.13 15.04
C ASP A 122 16.95 -5.62 14.75
N LEU A 123 17.89 -4.92 15.34
CA LEU A 123 18.12 -3.49 15.17
C LEU A 123 19.37 -3.19 14.34
N THR A 124 20.00 -4.24 13.80
CA THR A 124 21.26 -4.13 13.06
C THR A 124 20.97 -3.96 11.59
N PHE A 125 21.42 -2.85 11.03
CA PHE A 125 21.43 -2.70 9.57
C PHE A 125 22.60 -3.52 8.99
N GLN A 126 22.29 -4.38 8.03
CA GLN A 126 23.26 -5.28 7.42
C GLN A 126 23.82 -4.74 6.10
N LEU A 127 23.09 -3.76 5.47
CA LEU A 127 23.44 -3.18 4.17
C LEU A 127 23.85 -1.75 4.33
N GLY A 128 24.31 -1.04 5.05
CA GLY A 128 24.77 0.34 5.00
C GLY A 128 24.02 1.32 5.90
N GLY A 129 22.83 0.98 6.38
CA GLY A 129 22.13 1.72 7.42
C GLY A 129 21.26 2.90 6.95
N PRO A 130 20.88 3.79 7.88
CA PRO A 130 20.05 4.94 7.54
C PRO A 130 20.70 5.84 6.50
N ASN A 131 19.87 6.39 5.60
CA ASN A 131 20.28 7.22 4.47
C ASN A 131 21.14 6.53 3.40
N TYR A 132 21.18 5.18 3.41
CA TYR A 132 21.83 4.42 2.36
C TYR A 132 21.08 4.58 1.03
N GLN A 133 21.84 4.63 -0.08
CA GLN A 133 21.31 4.62 -1.44
C GLN A 133 21.36 3.20 -1.98
N LEU A 134 20.19 2.59 -2.16
CA LEU A 134 20.06 1.27 -2.78
C LEU A 134 20.49 1.30 -4.25
N THR A 135 21.09 0.21 -4.70
CA THR A 135 21.52 -0.04 -6.07
C THR A 135 21.09 -1.44 -6.51
N GLU A 136 21.13 -1.72 -7.80
CA GLU A 136 20.85 -3.07 -8.33
C GLU A 136 21.77 -4.15 -7.76
N LEU A 137 23.02 -3.80 -7.38
CA LEU A 137 23.99 -4.74 -6.80
C LEU A 137 23.62 -5.22 -5.40
N ASP A 138 22.74 -4.51 -4.71
CA ASP A 138 22.29 -4.88 -3.37
C ASP A 138 21.32 -6.06 -3.40
N PHE A 139 20.65 -6.29 -4.54
CA PHE A 139 19.58 -7.27 -4.69
C PHE A 139 20.04 -8.60 -5.32
N PRO A 140 19.26 -9.68 -5.05
CA PRO A 140 18.23 -9.77 -3.99
C PRO A 140 18.89 -9.70 -2.62
N LEU A 141 18.19 -9.22 -1.58
CA LEU A 141 18.70 -9.21 -0.21
C LEU A 141 18.83 -10.63 0.33
N THR A 142 17.85 -11.48 0.02
CA THR A 142 17.86 -12.91 0.34
C THR A 142 18.93 -13.64 -0.48
N ARG A 143 19.91 -14.19 0.18
CA ARG A 143 20.98 -14.98 -0.44
C ARG A 143 20.83 -16.46 -0.10
N LEU A 144 20.82 -17.30 -1.11
CA LEU A 144 20.66 -18.75 -0.98
C LEU A 144 22.04 -19.42 -0.90
N ALA A 145 22.19 -20.40 -0.01
CA ALA A 145 23.42 -21.20 0.11
C ALA A 145 23.82 -21.88 -1.22
N ILE A 146 22.82 -22.28 -2.02
CA ILE A 146 23.00 -22.75 -3.39
C ILE A 146 22.23 -21.79 -4.30
N PRO A 147 22.92 -20.99 -5.13
CA PRO A 147 22.25 -20.03 -6.00
C PRO A 147 21.17 -20.67 -6.87
N GLY A 148 19.99 -20.06 -6.91
CA GLY A 148 18.87 -20.52 -7.71
C GLY A 148 18.08 -21.72 -7.16
N GLN A 149 18.50 -22.33 -6.04
CA GLN A 149 17.80 -23.45 -5.39
C GLN A 149 17.22 -23.05 -4.05
N ARG A 150 15.94 -23.38 -3.81
CA ARG A 150 15.31 -23.20 -2.50
C ARG A 150 15.99 -24.07 -1.43
N GLY A 151 16.05 -23.59 -0.21
CA GLY A 151 16.61 -24.35 0.90
C GLY A 151 17.11 -23.45 2.03
N ALA A 152 18.35 -23.66 2.44
CA ALA A 152 19.01 -22.82 3.44
C ALA A 152 19.48 -21.49 2.85
N LEU A 153 19.48 -20.46 3.67
CA LEU A 153 20.07 -19.15 3.38
C LEU A 153 21.59 -19.22 3.56
N ASP A 154 22.32 -18.38 2.84
CA ASP A 154 23.77 -18.24 3.01
C ASP A 154 24.06 -17.45 4.30
N PRO A 155 24.62 -18.05 5.34
CA PRO A 155 24.81 -17.39 6.64
C PRO A 155 25.85 -16.26 6.61
N LEU A 156 26.60 -16.12 5.53
CA LEU A 156 27.65 -15.11 5.39
C LEU A 156 27.21 -13.87 4.63
N THR A 157 26.30 -14.01 3.69
CA THR A 157 25.91 -12.93 2.78
C THR A 157 24.43 -12.63 2.74
N ASP A 158 23.61 -13.46 3.40
CA ASP A 158 22.17 -13.20 3.56
C ASP A 158 21.91 -11.99 4.44
N ARG A 159 20.86 -11.23 4.12
CA ARG A 159 20.50 -9.98 4.81
C ARG A 159 19.02 -9.99 5.12
N ASN A 160 18.68 -9.69 6.38
CA ASN A 160 17.30 -9.59 6.84
C ASN A 160 16.75 -8.15 6.83
N ASP A 161 17.52 -7.19 6.30
CA ASP A 161 17.04 -5.84 6.05
C ASP A 161 15.80 -5.86 5.16
N VAL A 162 14.90 -4.91 5.38
CA VAL A 162 13.66 -4.74 4.62
C VAL A 162 13.72 -3.44 3.82
N VAL A 163 13.32 -3.49 2.55
CA VAL A 163 13.14 -2.29 1.73
C VAL A 163 11.71 -1.81 1.83
N SER A 164 11.54 -0.60 2.36
CA SER A 164 10.23 0.00 2.62
C SER A 164 10.27 1.52 2.57
N SER A 165 9.13 2.14 2.90
CA SER A 165 8.95 3.59 2.87
C SER A 165 9.48 4.29 4.10
N GLN A 166 10.09 5.45 3.89
CA GLN A 166 10.48 6.35 4.97
C GLN A 166 9.30 7.23 5.39
N GLY A 167 9.00 7.18 6.69
CA GLY A 167 7.97 8.02 7.33
C GLY A 167 8.56 9.25 8.04
N VAL A 168 8.08 9.56 9.24
CA VAL A 168 8.56 10.68 10.06
C VAL A 168 9.85 10.32 10.81
N PRO A 169 10.72 11.29 11.16
CA PRO A 169 11.82 11.04 12.08
C PRO A 169 11.32 10.89 13.53
N PHE A 170 12.12 10.31 14.40
CA PHE A 170 11.80 10.26 15.84
C PHE A 170 11.80 11.66 16.45
N LEU A 171 10.62 12.21 16.73
CA LEU A 171 10.45 13.61 17.15
C LEU A 171 10.63 13.84 18.65
N ALA A 172 10.70 12.78 19.47
CA ALA A 172 10.99 12.91 20.90
C ALA A 172 12.46 13.28 21.19
N PRO A 173 12.78 13.84 22.38
CA PRO A 173 14.16 14.11 22.78
C PRO A 173 15.06 12.86 22.83
N GLY A 174 16.36 13.05 22.72
CA GLY A 174 17.35 11.96 22.78
C GLY A 174 17.63 11.29 21.43
N SER A 175 18.41 10.22 21.45
CA SER A 175 18.71 9.39 20.26
C SER A 175 17.50 8.55 19.86
N ASP A 176 17.43 8.15 18.60
CA ASP A 176 16.40 7.21 18.16
C ASP A 176 16.71 5.80 18.71
N PRO A 177 15.80 5.20 19.52
CA PRO A 177 16.02 3.88 20.09
C PRO A 177 16.06 2.74 19.06
N LEU A 178 15.59 2.99 17.85
CA LEU A 178 15.61 2.03 16.73
C LEU A 178 16.82 2.23 15.80
N GLY A 179 17.72 3.18 16.12
CA GLY A 179 18.95 3.39 15.37
C GLY A 179 18.81 4.21 14.07
N PHE A 180 17.68 4.82 13.78
CA PHE A 180 17.49 5.66 12.58
C PHE A 180 18.19 7.02 12.76
N GLN A 181 19.52 6.99 12.72
CA GLN A 181 20.37 8.19 12.82
C GLN A 181 21.70 7.99 12.10
N VAL A 182 22.29 9.08 11.62
CA VAL A 182 23.64 9.14 11.08
C VAL A 182 24.48 10.03 12.01
N GLY A 183 25.42 9.44 12.73
CA GLY A 183 26.10 10.09 13.84
C GLY A 183 25.08 10.51 14.92
N ARG A 184 25.01 11.80 15.24
CA ARG A 184 24.05 12.35 16.22
C ARG A 184 22.75 12.88 15.60
N PHE A 185 22.62 12.84 14.27
CA PHE A 185 21.48 13.46 13.56
C PHE A 185 20.45 12.38 13.22
N LYS A 186 19.23 12.53 13.72
CA LYS A 186 18.14 11.63 13.43
C LYS A 186 17.74 11.73 11.96
N THR A 187 17.51 10.58 11.36
CA THR A 187 16.96 10.42 10.02
C THR A 187 15.47 10.11 10.10
N ARG A 188 14.80 10.03 8.94
CA ARG A 188 13.47 9.47 8.86
C ARG A 188 13.52 7.98 9.16
N ARG A 189 12.59 7.52 9.98
CA ARG A 189 12.36 6.10 10.25
C ARG A 189 11.82 5.42 9.01
N VAL A 190 12.04 4.11 8.89
CA VAL A 190 11.57 3.30 7.76
C VAL A 190 10.71 2.17 8.29
N GLU A 191 9.59 1.93 7.59
CA GLU A 191 8.63 0.88 7.87
C GLU A 191 9.27 -0.53 7.79
N PRO A 192 8.82 -1.48 8.63
CA PRO A 192 9.35 -2.85 8.62
C PRO A 192 8.75 -3.77 7.56
N ARG A 193 7.92 -3.24 6.65
CA ARG A 193 7.36 -3.98 5.52
C ARG A 193 7.20 -3.06 4.32
N ASN A 194 7.44 -3.62 3.14
CA ASN A 194 7.27 -2.92 1.86
C ASN A 194 5.84 -2.36 1.71
N THR A 195 5.74 -1.16 1.14
CA THR A 195 4.46 -0.45 0.97
C THR A 195 3.62 -1.10 -0.13
N PRO A 196 2.46 -1.71 0.19
CA PRO A 196 1.56 -2.26 -0.81
C PRO A 196 0.80 -1.16 -1.55
N THR A 197 0.40 -1.43 -2.79
CA THR A 197 -0.43 -0.46 -3.54
C THR A 197 -1.82 -0.26 -2.92
N VAL A 198 -2.30 0.99 -2.92
CA VAL A 198 -3.68 1.34 -2.54
C VAL A 198 -4.65 1.20 -3.73
N ILE A 199 -4.15 1.06 -4.97
CA ILE A 199 -4.99 0.87 -6.15
C ILE A 199 -5.61 -0.53 -6.10
N ASN A 200 -6.92 -0.62 -6.31
CA ASN A 200 -7.74 -1.83 -6.13
C ASN A 200 -7.72 -2.40 -4.69
N ALA A 201 -7.18 -1.69 -3.71
CA ALA A 201 -7.19 -2.15 -2.32
C ALA A 201 -8.61 -2.28 -1.74
N VAL A 202 -9.59 -1.58 -2.30
CA VAL A 202 -11.02 -1.69 -1.94
C VAL A 202 -11.56 -3.12 -2.06
N PHE A 203 -11.00 -3.94 -2.96
CA PHE A 203 -11.40 -5.34 -3.11
C PHE A 203 -10.90 -6.26 -2.00
N ASN A 204 -9.90 -5.85 -1.21
CA ASN A 204 -9.36 -6.69 -0.14
C ASN A 204 -10.31 -6.77 1.06
N HIS A 205 -10.49 -7.98 1.60
CA HIS A 205 -11.30 -8.20 2.80
C HIS A 205 -10.65 -7.60 4.06
N ARG A 206 -9.34 -7.73 4.24
CA ARG A 206 -8.54 -7.10 5.30
C ARG A 206 -7.35 -6.38 4.70
N GLN A 207 -6.86 -5.33 5.36
CA GLN A 207 -5.72 -4.54 4.88
C GLN A 207 -4.45 -4.79 5.71
N PHE A 208 -3.35 -4.21 5.25
CA PHE A 208 -1.98 -4.52 5.62
C PHE A 208 -1.55 -5.94 5.21
N TRP A 209 -0.25 -6.21 5.21
CA TRP A 209 0.29 -7.53 4.88
C TRP A 209 -0.15 -8.63 5.86
N ASP A 210 -0.36 -8.27 7.12
CA ASP A 210 -0.76 -9.19 8.20
C ASP A 210 -2.27 -9.20 8.47
N GLY A 211 -3.05 -8.44 7.71
CA GLY A 211 -4.50 -8.40 7.84
C GLY A 211 -5.03 -7.76 9.14
N ARG A 212 -4.20 -7.01 9.88
CA ARG A 212 -4.61 -6.41 11.16
C ARG A 212 -5.69 -5.36 11.05
N ALA A 213 -5.88 -4.73 9.89
CA ALA A 213 -7.02 -3.85 9.63
C ALA A 213 -8.22 -4.67 9.17
N GLU A 214 -9.23 -4.73 10.04
CA GLU A 214 -10.38 -5.60 9.90
C GLU A 214 -11.40 -5.11 8.85
N ASN A 215 -12.21 -6.06 8.31
CA ASN A 215 -13.25 -5.77 7.32
C ASN A 215 -14.38 -4.91 7.85
N ILE A 216 -14.61 -4.93 9.16
CA ILE A 216 -15.63 -4.15 9.84
C ILE A 216 -14.97 -2.90 10.42
N PHE A 217 -15.46 -1.74 10.03
CA PHE A 217 -15.01 -0.47 10.60
C PHE A 217 -15.83 -0.12 11.84
N ASN A 218 -15.14 0.18 12.94
CA ASN A 218 -15.74 0.52 14.24
C ASN A 218 -15.80 2.03 14.55
N GLY A 219 -15.34 2.89 13.62
CA GLY A 219 -15.33 4.34 13.76
C GLY A 219 -14.19 4.92 14.61
N VAL A 220 -13.37 4.10 15.26
CA VAL A 220 -12.37 4.52 16.25
C VAL A 220 -10.95 4.10 15.87
N ASN A 221 -10.76 2.83 15.41
CA ASN A 221 -9.45 2.26 15.15
C ASN A 221 -9.51 1.16 14.07
N HIS A 222 -8.37 0.53 13.77
CA HIS A 222 -8.25 -0.50 12.74
C HIS A 222 -8.71 -1.90 13.18
N LEU A 223 -9.08 -2.08 14.44
CA LEU A 223 -9.30 -3.39 15.07
C LEU A 223 -10.69 -3.99 14.76
N GLY A 224 -11.65 -3.18 14.32
CA GLY A 224 -12.99 -3.65 14.01
C GLY A 224 -13.67 -4.31 15.22
N ASP A 225 -14.20 -5.53 15.03
CA ASP A 225 -14.83 -6.31 16.09
C ASP A 225 -13.84 -6.85 17.15
N ARG A 226 -12.52 -6.71 16.94
CA ARG A 226 -11.51 -7.08 17.95
C ARG A 226 -11.48 -6.09 19.12
N ASP A 227 -12.00 -4.86 18.93
CA ASP A 227 -12.22 -3.88 19.98
C ASP A 227 -13.73 -3.71 20.22
N PRO A 228 -14.32 -4.53 21.09
CA PRO A 228 -15.75 -4.49 21.38
C PRO A 228 -16.17 -3.22 22.12
N GLU A 229 -15.24 -2.49 22.73
CA GLU A 229 -15.50 -1.27 23.51
C GLU A 229 -15.41 0.01 22.65
N ALA A 230 -15.02 -0.08 21.39
CA ALA A 230 -14.96 1.07 20.50
C ALA A 230 -16.32 1.77 20.36
N ARG A 231 -16.38 3.06 20.66
CA ARG A 231 -17.59 3.88 20.57
C ARG A 231 -17.25 5.27 20.03
N VAL A 232 -18.09 5.75 19.16
CA VAL A 232 -18.18 7.18 18.83
C VAL A 232 -19.27 7.83 19.69
N LEU A 233 -19.33 9.15 19.74
CA LEU A 233 -20.38 9.86 20.44
C LEU A 233 -21.35 10.51 19.44
N ALA A 234 -22.65 10.43 19.73
CA ALA A 234 -23.68 11.16 18.97
C ALA A 234 -24.41 12.15 19.88
N SER A 235 -24.69 13.34 19.36
CA SER A 235 -25.54 14.35 20.05
C SER A 235 -27.00 14.02 19.76
N ILE A 236 -27.71 13.52 20.78
CA ILE A 236 -29.12 13.13 20.73
C ILE A 236 -29.86 13.86 21.83
N GLY A 237 -30.85 14.67 21.46
CA GLY A 237 -31.62 15.47 22.43
C GLY A 237 -30.78 16.47 23.24
N GLY A 238 -29.57 16.81 22.79
CA GLY A 238 -28.62 17.69 23.49
C GLY A 238 -27.61 16.96 24.37
N ASP A 239 -27.75 15.65 24.55
CA ASP A 239 -26.80 14.80 25.27
C ASP A 239 -25.83 14.10 24.32
N LEU A 240 -24.63 13.79 24.81
CA LEU A 240 -23.67 12.96 24.09
C LEU A 240 -23.84 11.50 24.52
N VAL A 241 -24.24 10.66 23.56
CA VAL A 241 -24.54 9.24 23.78
C VAL A 241 -23.52 8.38 23.04
N PRO A 242 -22.90 7.36 23.68
CA PRO A 242 -22.04 6.42 23.02
C PRO A 242 -22.79 5.59 21.96
N VAL A 243 -22.21 5.47 20.76
CA VAL A 243 -22.77 4.70 19.64
C VAL A 243 -21.72 3.73 19.13
N GLN A 244 -22.11 2.47 18.95
CA GLN A 244 -21.28 1.48 18.28
C GLN A 244 -21.41 1.62 16.76
N VAL A 245 -20.28 1.79 16.09
CA VAL A 245 -20.20 1.78 14.62
C VAL A 245 -19.84 0.38 14.16
N ARG A 246 -20.54 -0.14 13.15
CA ARG A 246 -20.28 -1.45 12.58
C ARG A 246 -20.57 -1.45 11.08
N LEU A 247 -19.60 -0.97 10.29
CA LEU A 247 -19.71 -0.89 8.84
C LEU A 247 -18.93 -2.03 8.19
N VAL A 248 -19.65 -2.96 7.56
CA VAL A 248 -19.07 -4.13 6.86
C VAL A 248 -18.46 -3.68 5.52
N ASN A 249 -17.48 -4.42 5.01
CA ASN A 249 -16.72 -4.11 3.80
C ASN A 249 -16.07 -2.73 3.83
N SER A 250 -15.53 -2.38 4.99
CA SER A 250 -14.93 -1.08 5.25
C SER A 250 -13.48 -1.19 5.74
N SER A 251 -12.74 -2.17 5.21
CA SER A 251 -11.35 -2.43 5.59
C SER A 251 -10.41 -1.27 5.28
N LEU A 252 -10.70 -0.44 4.28
CA LEU A 252 -9.93 0.77 3.99
C LEU A 252 -10.12 1.85 5.07
N ALA A 253 -11.35 2.01 5.58
CA ALA A 253 -11.61 2.93 6.70
C ALA A 253 -10.88 2.48 7.96
N SER A 254 -10.87 1.18 8.24
CA SER A 254 -10.08 0.59 9.32
C SER A 254 -8.58 0.86 9.12
N GLN A 255 -8.06 0.57 7.92
CA GLN A 255 -6.65 0.75 7.60
C GLN A 255 -6.19 2.20 7.76
N ALA A 256 -7.00 3.18 7.33
CA ALA A 256 -6.65 4.59 7.36
C ALA A 256 -6.27 5.10 8.76
N LEU A 257 -6.79 4.48 9.82
CA LEU A 257 -6.50 4.85 11.20
C LEU A 257 -5.20 4.24 11.77
N GLY A 258 -4.50 3.37 11.03
CA GLY A 258 -3.21 2.82 11.44
C GLY A 258 -2.05 3.81 11.26
N PRO A 259 -1.74 4.25 10.02
CA PRO A 259 -0.57 5.07 9.70
C PRO A 259 -0.48 6.39 10.47
N ILE A 260 -1.61 7.06 10.68
CA ILE A 260 -1.66 8.37 11.35
C ILE A 260 -1.32 8.32 12.86
N LEU A 261 -1.21 7.13 13.43
CA LEU A 261 -0.82 6.85 14.81
C LEU A 261 0.51 6.08 14.90
N ASN A 262 1.06 5.65 13.78
CA ASN A 262 2.28 4.86 13.73
C ASN A 262 3.53 5.74 13.69
N GLU A 263 4.43 5.56 14.67
CA GLU A 263 5.68 6.33 14.80
C GLU A 263 6.72 6.05 13.72
N LEU A 264 6.60 4.95 12.99
CA LEU A 264 7.45 4.66 11.84
C LEU A 264 6.88 5.30 10.55
N GLU A 265 5.59 5.65 10.53
CA GLU A 265 4.88 6.17 9.36
C GLU A 265 4.65 7.69 9.47
N MET A 266 3.66 8.12 10.26
CA MET A 266 3.14 9.49 10.20
C MET A 266 3.05 10.19 11.57
N ALA A 267 3.30 9.50 12.69
CA ALA A 267 3.05 10.02 14.03
C ALA A 267 4.33 10.31 14.82
N GLU A 268 4.30 11.39 15.59
CA GLU A 268 5.18 11.53 16.74
C GLU A 268 4.73 10.62 17.89
N PRO A 269 5.63 10.22 18.81
CA PRO A 269 5.26 9.38 19.95
C PRO A 269 4.09 9.92 20.75
N GLY A 270 3.11 9.06 21.02
CA GLY A 270 1.92 9.38 21.82
C GLY A 270 0.89 10.26 21.13
N ARG A 271 0.97 10.49 19.81
CA ARG A 271 -0.05 11.23 19.07
C ARG A 271 -1.36 10.47 19.01
N THR A 272 -2.45 11.14 19.31
CA THR A 272 -3.82 10.62 19.19
C THR A 272 -4.53 11.12 17.92
N VAL A 273 -5.62 10.46 17.54
CA VAL A 273 -6.49 10.92 16.44
C VAL A 273 -7.07 12.31 16.74
N GLN A 274 -7.37 12.57 17.99
CA GLN A 274 -7.89 13.85 18.46
C GLN A 274 -6.85 14.98 18.35
N ASP A 275 -5.56 14.65 18.55
CA ASP A 275 -4.46 15.61 18.33
C ASP A 275 -4.31 15.95 16.86
N LEU A 276 -4.40 14.95 15.97
CA LEU A 276 -4.43 15.17 14.53
C LEU A 276 -5.58 16.11 14.15
N ALA A 277 -6.79 15.83 14.63
CA ALA A 277 -7.96 16.68 14.39
C ALA A 277 -7.72 18.12 14.83
N ARG A 278 -7.17 18.30 16.03
CA ARG A 278 -6.87 19.62 16.60
C ARG A 278 -5.82 20.37 15.77
N ASP A 279 -4.78 19.66 15.31
CA ASP A 279 -3.73 20.24 14.46
C ASP A 279 -4.30 20.74 13.12
N LEU A 280 -5.14 19.96 12.45
CA LEU A 280 -5.77 20.33 11.19
C LEU A 280 -6.79 21.48 11.35
N ARG A 281 -7.48 21.55 12.49
CA ARG A 281 -8.52 22.57 12.77
C ARG A 281 -7.97 23.89 13.27
N LYS A 282 -6.95 23.88 14.11
CA LYS A 282 -6.44 25.05 14.83
C LYS A 282 -5.01 25.43 14.43
N GLY A 283 -4.40 24.65 13.55
CA GLY A 283 -2.99 24.69 13.24
C GLY A 283 -2.12 24.05 14.32
N LYS A 284 -1.04 23.43 13.89
CA LYS A 284 -0.11 22.71 14.78
C LYS A 284 0.56 23.67 15.76
N PHE A 285 0.51 23.34 17.05
CA PHE A 285 1.21 24.12 18.08
C PHE A 285 2.70 23.73 18.08
N SER A 286 3.56 24.66 17.74
CA SER A 286 5.00 24.49 17.89
C SER A 286 5.43 24.82 19.32
N ARG A 287 5.77 23.80 20.11
CA ARG A 287 6.33 23.98 21.49
C ARG A 287 7.55 24.87 21.51
N ARG A 288 8.32 24.85 20.41
CA ARG A 288 9.57 25.61 20.31
C ARG A 288 9.38 27.12 20.21
N ILE A 289 8.35 27.58 19.50
CA ILE A 289 8.09 29.02 19.32
C ILE A 289 6.87 29.49 20.11
N GLY A 290 6.24 28.59 20.89
CA GLY A 290 5.09 28.90 21.73
C GLY A 290 3.86 29.39 20.98
N LYS A 291 3.77 29.15 19.66
CA LYS A 291 2.68 29.63 18.79
C LYS A 291 2.21 28.52 17.85
N ARG A 292 0.95 28.64 17.38
CA ARG A 292 0.43 27.84 16.29
C ARG A 292 1.00 28.34 14.96
N VAL A 293 1.47 27.43 14.12
CA VAL A 293 2.28 27.76 12.93
C VAL A 293 1.65 27.33 11.60
N HIS A 294 0.43 26.80 11.61
CA HIS A 294 -0.22 26.32 10.40
C HIS A 294 -1.57 26.98 10.16
N THR A 295 -2.02 26.86 8.95
CA THR A 295 -3.36 27.25 8.53
C THR A 295 -4.29 26.04 8.62
N THR A 296 -5.58 26.27 8.60
CA THR A 296 -6.61 25.22 8.60
C THR A 296 -7.04 24.85 7.18
N ARG A 297 -6.46 25.48 6.16
CA ARG A 297 -6.85 25.28 4.76
C ARG A 297 -6.35 23.93 4.23
N PRO A 298 -7.19 23.10 3.66
CA PRO A 298 -6.78 21.85 3.02
C PRO A 298 -5.78 22.09 1.88
N LEU A 299 -4.74 21.24 1.80
CA LEU A 299 -3.66 21.28 0.80
C LEU A 299 -2.95 22.65 0.72
N GLN A 300 -2.82 23.36 1.83
CA GLN A 300 -2.32 24.75 1.90
C GLN A 300 -0.99 24.96 1.19
N TYR A 301 -0.14 23.93 1.11
CA TYR A 301 1.22 24.00 0.56
C TYR A 301 1.36 23.32 -0.81
N GLN A 302 0.24 22.89 -1.41
CA GLN A 302 0.23 22.02 -2.59
C GLN A 302 -0.68 22.61 -3.67
N LEU A 303 -0.21 22.58 -4.92
CA LEU A 303 -1.02 22.98 -6.06
C LEU A 303 -2.01 21.85 -6.42
N VAL A 304 -3.18 22.25 -6.89
CA VAL A 304 -4.23 21.33 -7.38
C VAL A 304 -4.56 21.75 -8.80
N ALA A 305 -4.56 20.79 -9.74
CA ALA A 305 -4.93 21.08 -11.11
C ALA A 305 -6.41 21.49 -11.22
N PRO A 306 -6.76 22.52 -12.01
CA PRO A 306 -8.16 22.86 -12.25
C PRO A 306 -8.97 21.73 -12.89
N SER A 307 -8.31 20.81 -13.59
CA SER A 307 -8.86 19.61 -14.21
C SER A 307 -8.75 18.35 -13.34
N ASP A 308 -8.35 18.46 -12.06
CA ASP A 308 -8.39 17.32 -11.13
C ASP A 308 -9.81 16.78 -11.03
N SER A 309 -9.95 15.46 -11.16
CA SER A 309 -11.27 14.80 -11.30
C SER A 309 -12.17 14.94 -10.06
N VAL A 310 -11.60 15.21 -8.89
CA VAL A 310 -12.33 15.36 -7.62
C VAL A 310 -12.18 16.78 -7.05
N LEU A 311 -10.95 17.28 -6.99
CA LEU A 311 -10.61 18.55 -6.33
C LEU A 311 -10.64 19.76 -7.27
N GLY A 312 -10.69 19.54 -8.59
CA GLY A 312 -10.65 20.60 -9.62
C GLY A 312 -11.64 21.73 -9.39
N PRO A 313 -12.93 21.47 -9.08
CA PRO A 313 -13.91 22.52 -8.79
C PRO A 313 -13.52 23.44 -7.64
N TRP A 314 -12.67 22.94 -6.72
CA TRP A 314 -12.22 23.65 -5.52
C TRP A 314 -10.78 24.19 -5.66
N SER A 315 -10.12 23.95 -6.78
CA SER A 315 -8.74 24.41 -7.02
C SER A 315 -8.59 25.92 -6.88
N ARG A 316 -7.48 26.34 -6.28
CA ARG A 316 -7.04 27.76 -6.23
C ARG A 316 -5.97 28.08 -7.25
N TYR A 317 -5.61 27.16 -8.12
CA TYR A 317 -4.54 27.38 -9.09
C TYR A 317 -4.60 28.79 -9.71
N PRO A 318 -3.47 29.51 -9.85
CA PRO A 318 -2.08 29.09 -9.60
C PRO A 318 -1.61 29.24 -8.13
N LYS A 319 -2.51 29.45 -7.17
CA LYS A 319 -2.18 29.51 -5.74
C LYS A 319 -2.40 28.11 -5.11
N PRO A 320 -1.60 27.71 -4.11
CA PRO A 320 -1.80 26.44 -3.44
C PRO A 320 -3.07 26.42 -2.57
N GLY A 321 -3.52 25.22 -2.23
CA GLY A 321 -4.70 24.96 -1.39
C GLY A 321 -6.02 24.93 -2.16
N LEU A 322 -7.08 24.60 -1.44
CA LEU A 322 -8.45 24.61 -1.96
C LEU A 322 -9.17 25.93 -1.65
N ARG A 323 -10.24 26.25 -2.39
CA ARG A 323 -11.15 27.37 -2.10
C ARG A 323 -11.97 27.15 -0.82
N ILE A 324 -11.91 25.97 -0.24
CA ILE A 324 -12.47 25.62 1.05
C ILE A 324 -11.56 26.15 2.16
N ASN A 325 -12.12 26.77 3.19
CA ASN A 325 -11.32 27.50 4.18
C ASN A 325 -10.76 26.60 5.28
N SER A 326 -11.43 25.48 5.59
CA SER A 326 -11.03 24.59 6.67
C SER A 326 -11.47 23.15 6.45
N TYR A 327 -10.84 22.23 7.15
CA TYR A 327 -11.31 20.85 7.26
C TYR A 327 -12.67 20.76 7.98
N ASP A 328 -12.98 21.68 8.89
CA ASP A 328 -14.30 21.77 9.53
C ASP A 328 -15.40 21.95 8.50
N ASP A 329 -15.21 22.84 7.51
CA ASP A 329 -16.19 23.08 6.44
C ASP A 329 -16.48 21.80 5.64
N LEU A 330 -15.43 21.01 5.34
CA LEU A 330 -15.57 19.75 4.64
C LEU A 330 -16.31 18.69 5.47
N ILE A 331 -15.94 18.53 6.74
CA ILE A 331 -16.56 17.56 7.65
C ILE A 331 -18.04 17.91 7.86
N GLN A 332 -18.34 19.18 8.09
CA GLN A 332 -19.71 19.65 8.28
C GLN A 332 -20.56 19.49 7.01
N ALA A 333 -19.98 19.62 5.83
CA ALA A 333 -20.68 19.37 4.58
C ALA A 333 -20.92 17.87 4.35
N ALA A 334 -19.97 17.01 4.68
CA ALA A 334 -19.98 15.59 4.35
C ALA A 334 -20.75 14.71 5.33
N PHE A 335 -20.72 15.01 6.63
CA PHE A 335 -21.19 14.10 7.68
C PHE A 335 -22.43 14.60 8.43
N GLN A 336 -23.20 13.66 9.00
CA GLN A 336 -24.41 13.94 9.76
C GLN A 336 -24.11 14.79 10.99
N ASP A 337 -24.91 15.84 11.22
CA ASP A 337 -24.70 16.86 12.25
C ASP A 337 -24.56 16.29 13.67
N LYS A 338 -25.27 15.22 13.97
CA LYS A 338 -25.24 14.57 15.30
C LYS A 338 -23.86 14.03 15.71
N TYR A 339 -22.93 13.82 14.76
CA TYR A 339 -21.59 13.32 15.06
C TYR A 339 -20.51 14.40 15.20
N TRP A 340 -20.80 15.65 14.83
CA TRP A 340 -19.82 16.74 14.96
C TRP A 340 -20.34 17.97 15.71
N ARG A 341 -21.67 18.14 15.81
CA ARG A 341 -22.29 19.34 16.39
C ARG A 341 -22.66 19.12 17.84
N SER A 342 -21.93 19.75 18.78
CA SER A 342 -22.30 19.82 20.21
C SER A 342 -21.69 21.04 20.87
N GLY A 343 -22.38 21.60 21.85
CA GLY A 343 -21.83 22.61 22.76
C GLY A 343 -21.01 22.02 23.91
N LYS A 344 -21.18 20.72 24.17
CA LYS A 344 -20.46 19.98 25.22
C LYS A 344 -19.01 19.74 24.85
N ARG A 345 -18.16 19.45 25.84
CA ARG A 345 -16.77 19.06 25.68
C ARG A 345 -16.52 17.67 26.25
N ILE A 346 -15.49 17.05 25.79
CA ILE A 346 -15.10 15.68 26.13
C ILE A 346 -13.66 15.74 26.65
N VAL A 347 -13.47 15.28 27.89
CA VAL A 347 -12.14 15.06 28.48
C VAL A 347 -11.84 13.57 28.39
N VAL A 348 -10.66 13.23 27.92
CA VAL A 348 -10.17 11.84 27.84
C VAL A 348 -9.03 11.72 28.85
N ALA A 349 -9.18 10.84 29.83
CA ALA A 349 -8.14 10.51 30.78
C ALA A 349 -7.11 9.55 30.18
N ASP A 350 -5.94 9.41 30.83
CA ASP A 350 -4.83 8.54 30.38
C ASP A 350 -5.25 7.05 30.27
N ASP A 351 -6.23 6.62 31.06
CA ASP A 351 -6.81 5.27 31.02
C ASP A 351 -7.91 5.08 29.97
N GLY A 352 -8.16 6.11 29.14
CA GLY A 352 -9.20 6.11 28.12
C GLY A 352 -10.60 6.49 28.65
N THR A 353 -10.79 6.68 29.94
CA THR A 353 -12.08 7.10 30.51
C THR A 353 -12.48 8.48 29.98
N ILE A 354 -13.74 8.62 29.54
CA ILE A 354 -14.27 9.87 29.05
C ILE A 354 -15.17 10.56 30.09
N THR A 355 -15.02 11.88 30.20
CA THR A 355 -15.91 12.75 31.00
C THR A 355 -16.53 13.81 30.09
N ILE A 356 -17.86 13.95 30.14
CA ILE A 356 -18.59 14.96 29.36
C ILE A 356 -18.75 16.20 30.22
N VAL A 357 -18.37 17.36 29.68
CA VAL A 357 -18.44 18.67 30.38
C VAL A 357 -19.38 19.61 29.60
N ASP A 358 -20.36 20.15 30.28
CA ASP A 358 -21.39 21.03 29.66
C ASP A 358 -20.85 22.39 29.21
N ARG A 359 -19.78 22.87 29.85
CA ARG A 359 -19.16 24.16 29.52
C ARG A 359 -17.65 24.01 29.35
N PRO A 360 -17.05 24.69 28.35
CA PRO A 360 -15.60 24.71 28.21
C PRO A 360 -14.90 25.21 29.47
N SER A 361 -13.83 24.55 29.88
CA SER A 361 -13.00 25.01 30.99
C SER A 361 -12.08 26.16 30.57
N ARG A 362 -11.42 26.75 31.58
CA ARG A 362 -10.38 27.77 31.33
C ARG A 362 -9.09 27.16 30.74
N LYS A 363 -8.98 25.82 30.70
CA LYS A 363 -7.85 25.05 30.09
C LYS A 363 -8.36 24.27 28.89
N PRO A 364 -8.63 24.91 27.74
CA PRO A 364 -9.27 24.28 26.58
C PRO A 364 -8.37 23.23 25.88
N ASN A 365 -7.10 23.07 26.27
CA ASN A 365 -6.19 22.09 25.66
C ASN A 365 -6.43 20.65 26.15
N ASP A 366 -7.09 20.48 27.30
CA ASP A 366 -7.38 19.16 27.88
C ASP A 366 -8.78 18.66 27.46
N GLU A 367 -9.50 19.42 26.64
CA GLU A 367 -10.87 19.15 26.24
C GLU A 367 -10.98 19.08 24.70
N TYR A 368 -11.75 18.11 24.22
CA TYR A 368 -12.07 17.95 22.80
C TYR A 368 -13.50 18.40 22.49
N THR A 369 -13.70 18.93 21.29
CA THR A 369 -15.04 19.05 20.71
C THR A 369 -15.53 17.69 20.26
N LEU A 370 -16.85 17.55 20.02
CA LEU A 370 -17.39 16.30 19.44
C LEU A 370 -16.76 15.96 18.09
N LEU A 371 -16.48 16.97 17.25
CA LEU A 371 -15.77 16.79 15.98
C LEU A 371 -14.36 16.24 16.19
N GLU A 372 -13.59 16.78 17.13
CA GLU A 372 -12.23 16.32 17.44
C GLU A 372 -12.25 14.89 18.00
N TYR A 373 -13.20 14.56 18.87
CA TYR A 373 -13.32 13.24 19.46
C TYR A 373 -13.67 12.17 18.40
N ASN A 374 -14.64 12.45 17.54
CA ASN A 374 -15.07 11.53 16.48
C ASN A 374 -14.24 11.62 15.20
N PHE A 375 -13.09 12.26 15.19
CA PHE A 375 -12.35 12.51 13.96
C PHE A 375 -11.96 11.22 13.23
N GLY A 376 -11.73 10.12 13.96
CA GLY A 376 -11.47 8.80 13.40
C GLY A 376 -12.59 8.31 12.47
N LEU A 377 -13.85 8.53 12.86
CA LEU A 377 -15.01 8.20 12.02
C LEU A 377 -14.96 8.95 10.69
N PHE A 378 -14.71 10.27 10.72
CA PHE A 378 -14.71 11.11 9.53
C PHE A 378 -13.50 10.80 8.64
N PHE A 379 -12.32 10.67 9.24
CA PHE A 379 -11.08 10.35 8.53
C PHE A 379 -11.17 9.00 7.82
N GLY A 380 -11.55 7.94 8.55
CA GLY A 380 -11.65 6.59 8.00
C GLY A 380 -12.64 6.51 6.83
N LEU A 381 -13.87 7.02 7.02
CA LEU A 381 -14.89 6.96 5.96
C LEU A 381 -14.55 7.83 4.75
N ALA A 382 -13.94 9.00 4.96
CA ALA A 382 -13.52 9.87 3.86
C ALA A 382 -12.42 9.20 3.02
N ILE A 383 -11.41 8.61 3.66
CA ILE A 383 -10.34 7.86 2.96
C ILE A 383 -10.93 6.65 2.23
N GLN A 384 -11.81 5.86 2.87
CA GLN A 384 -12.51 4.75 2.22
C GLN A 384 -13.21 5.18 0.93
N LEU A 385 -13.99 6.27 0.98
CA LEU A 385 -14.74 6.75 -0.17
C LEU A 385 -13.82 7.24 -1.29
N TYR A 386 -12.68 7.84 -0.95
CA TYR A 386 -11.68 8.22 -1.94
C TYR A 386 -10.98 7.00 -2.54
N GLU A 387 -10.40 6.13 -1.71
CA GLU A 387 -9.67 4.97 -2.22
C GLU A 387 -10.57 3.98 -2.98
N SER A 388 -11.88 3.93 -2.69
CA SER A 388 -12.84 3.13 -3.45
C SER A 388 -13.02 3.60 -4.90
N THR A 389 -12.62 4.83 -5.23
CA THR A 389 -12.57 5.31 -6.62
C THR A 389 -11.31 4.88 -7.37
N LEU A 390 -10.26 4.44 -6.65
CA LEU A 390 -8.97 4.07 -7.25
C LEU A 390 -9.04 2.64 -7.85
N VAL A 391 -9.92 2.46 -8.83
CA VAL A 391 -10.15 1.17 -9.49
C VAL A 391 -9.48 1.14 -10.86
N SER A 392 -8.51 0.24 -10.98
CA SER A 392 -7.81 -0.10 -12.23
C SER A 392 -8.50 -1.28 -12.89
N ASP A 393 -9.30 -1.00 -13.91
CA ASP A 393 -10.21 -1.94 -14.59
C ASP A 393 -10.16 -1.83 -16.10
N ASP A 394 -9.13 -1.17 -16.67
CA ASP A 394 -9.02 -0.91 -18.11
C ASP A 394 -7.63 -1.27 -18.68
N SER A 395 -6.99 -2.28 -18.11
CA SER A 395 -5.73 -2.82 -18.64
C SER A 395 -5.94 -3.45 -20.05
N PRO A 396 -4.87 -3.67 -20.83
CA PRO A 396 -4.94 -4.44 -22.07
C PRO A 396 -5.61 -5.80 -21.90
N TRP A 397 -5.36 -6.49 -20.77
CA TRP A 397 -6.01 -7.74 -20.42
C TRP A 397 -7.53 -7.58 -20.22
N ASP A 398 -7.97 -6.55 -19.48
CA ASP A 398 -9.41 -6.29 -19.29
C ASP A 398 -10.11 -6.03 -20.62
N ARG A 399 -9.51 -5.23 -21.50
CA ARG A 399 -10.04 -4.95 -22.83
C ARG A 399 -10.17 -6.22 -23.68
N PHE A 400 -9.14 -7.08 -23.66
CA PHE A 400 -9.17 -8.37 -24.32
C PHE A 400 -10.29 -9.26 -23.77
N ARG A 401 -10.43 -9.35 -22.44
CA ARG A 401 -11.47 -10.15 -21.80
C ARG A 401 -12.90 -9.63 -22.02
N ARG A 402 -13.07 -8.33 -22.17
CA ARG A 402 -14.37 -7.74 -22.54
C ARG A 402 -14.83 -8.15 -23.95
N LEU A 403 -13.90 -8.26 -24.88
CA LEU A 403 -14.21 -8.78 -26.24
C LEU A 403 -14.51 -10.27 -26.21
N HIS A 404 -13.86 -11.03 -25.35
CA HIS A 404 -13.91 -12.47 -25.27
C HIS A 404 -14.37 -12.95 -23.87
N PRO A 405 -15.63 -12.65 -23.45
CA PRO A 405 -16.12 -12.98 -22.11
C PRO A 405 -16.39 -14.47 -21.92
N ASN A 406 -16.68 -15.21 -23.00
CA ASN A 406 -16.95 -16.65 -22.92
C ASN A 406 -15.64 -17.43 -22.64
N PRO A 407 -15.58 -18.24 -21.59
CA PRO A 407 -14.42 -19.08 -21.31
C PRO A 407 -14.04 -20.07 -22.41
N SER A 408 -15.00 -20.45 -23.26
CA SER A 408 -14.80 -21.38 -24.39
C SER A 408 -14.52 -20.69 -25.72
N ASP A 409 -14.26 -19.37 -25.71
CA ASP A 409 -13.96 -18.62 -26.94
C ASP A 409 -12.63 -19.10 -27.53
N PRO A 410 -12.59 -19.54 -28.82
CA PRO A 410 -11.35 -19.93 -29.49
C PRO A 410 -10.28 -18.85 -29.50
N ALA A 411 -10.64 -17.57 -29.42
CA ALA A 411 -9.72 -16.44 -29.31
C ALA A 411 -8.85 -16.48 -28.05
N LEU A 412 -9.28 -17.18 -27.01
CA LEU A 412 -8.52 -17.39 -25.77
C LEU A 412 -7.39 -18.41 -25.91
N ASN A 413 -7.30 -19.12 -27.02
CA ASN A 413 -6.29 -20.18 -27.23
C ASN A 413 -5.06 -19.61 -27.93
N PRO A 414 -3.85 -19.54 -27.27
CA PRO A 414 -2.64 -18.96 -27.82
C PRO A 414 -2.03 -19.77 -28.99
N TRP A 415 -2.43 -21.03 -29.17
CA TRP A 415 -1.95 -21.87 -30.27
C TRP A 415 -2.71 -21.62 -31.58
N THR A 416 -3.98 -21.22 -31.50
CA THR A 416 -4.82 -20.89 -32.64
C THR A 416 -4.91 -19.39 -32.90
N ASN A 417 -5.04 -18.56 -31.87
CA ASN A 417 -5.04 -17.10 -31.98
C ASN A 417 -3.59 -16.58 -32.00
N LYS A 418 -3.11 -16.25 -33.19
CA LYS A 418 -1.74 -15.76 -33.41
C LYS A 418 -1.58 -14.26 -33.24
N ASN A 419 -2.68 -13.51 -33.31
CA ASN A 419 -2.70 -12.05 -33.21
C ASN A 419 -3.90 -11.61 -32.34
N PRO A 420 -3.87 -11.86 -31.00
CA PRO A 420 -4.91 -11.41 -30.11
C PRO A 420 -4.94 -9.89 -30.02
N GLU A 421 -6.13 -9.32 -29.90
CA GLU A 421 -6.30 -7.88 -29.73
C GLU A 421 -5.83 -7.43 -28.34
N PHE A 422 -5.29 -6.24 -28.25
CA PHE A 422 -4.80 -5.56 -27.02
C PHE A 422 -3.61 -6.19 -26.32
N ILE A 423 -3.37 -7.49 -26.49
CA ILE A 423 -2.27 -8.22 -25.83
C ILE A 423 -1.40 -8.95 -26.85
N SER A 424 -0.17 -9.31 -26.48
CA SER A 424 0.66 -10.14 -27.34
C SER A 424 0.24 -11.62 -27.23
N ARG A 425 0.55 -12.41 -28.27
CA ARG A 425 0.40 -13.87 -28.22
C ARG A 425 1.20 -14.49 -27.08
N LEU A 426 2.38 -13.92 -26.78
CA LEU A 426 3.21 -14.34 -25.66
C LEU A 426 2.50 -14.11 -24.32
N ALA A 427 1.86 -12.95 -24.15
CA ALA A 427 1.07 -12.65 -22.96
C ALA A 427 -0.13 -13.62 -22.82
N LEU A 428 -0.83 -13.94 -23.91
CA LEU A 428 -1.90 -14.92 -23.88
C LEU A 428 -1.40 -16.32 -23.47
N PHE A 429 -0.25 -16.72 -23.98
CA PHE A 429 0.40 -17.97 -23.55
C PHE A 429 0.82 -17.93 -22.08
N GLY A 430 1.39 -16.81 -21.60
CA GLY A 430 1.68 -16.58 -20.18
C GLY A 430 0.47 -16.68 -19.28
N ALA A 431 -0.68 -16.15 -19.72
CA ALA A 431 -1.95 -16.30 -19.02
C ALA A 431 -2.36 -17.78 -18.89
N HIS A 432 -2.17 -18.56 -19.91
CA HIS A 432 -2.42 -20.02 -19.84
C HIS A 432 -1.49 -20.71 -18.86
N LEU A 433 -0.19 -20.47 -18.91
CA LEU A 433 0.77 -21.03 -17.96
C LEU A 433 0.41 -20.69 -16.52
N PHE A 434 0.08 -19.45 -16.26
CA PHE A 434 -0.29 -18.94 -14.93
C PHE A 434 -1.57 -19.62 -14.38
N ASN A 435 -2.54 -19.89 -15.26
CA ASN A 435 -3.84 -20.44 -14.89
C ASN A 435 -3.92 -21.97 -15.05
N ASP A 436 -2.85 -22.62 -15.51
CA ASP A 436 -2.84 -24.08 -15.64
C ASP A 436 -2.92 -24.76 -14.27
N ARG A 437 -4.05 -25.43 -14.03
CA ARG A 437 -4.30 -26.24 -12.84
C ARG A 437 -4.01 -27.72 -13.08
N THR A 438 -3.66 -28.10 -14.30
CA THR A 438 -3.29 -29.48 -14.62
C THR A 438 -1.95 -29.82 -13.97
N ARG A 439 -1.72 -31.10 -13.70
CA ARG A 439 -0.45 -31.57 -13.13
C ARG A 439 0.61 -31.78 -14.22
N GLY A 440 0.69 -30.82 -15.17
CA GLY A 440 1.72 -30.81 -16.18
C GLY A 440 3.13 -30.69 -15.57
N PRO A 441 4.19 -30.83 -16.38
CA PRO A 441 5.56 -30.86 -15.89
C PRO A 441 5.95 -29.59 -15.10
N HIS A 442 5.28 -28.48 -15.31
CA HIS A 442 5.64 -27.19 -14.69
C HIS A 442 4.76 -26.75 -13.52
N ASN A 443 3.60 -27.36 -13.31
CA ASN A 443 2.74 -27.25 -12.10
C ASN A 443 2.64 -25.86 -11.44
N LEU A 444 2.50 -24.77 -12.24
CA LEU A 444 2.59 -23.39 -11.75
C LEU A 444 1.50 -23.03 -10.73
N ARG A 445 0.24 -23.38 -11.00
CA ARG A 445 -0.91 -23.19 -10.08
C ARG A 445 -1.00 -21.82 -9.41
N CYS A 446 -0.53 -20.78 -10.04
CA CYS A 446 -0.53 -19.42 -9.46
C CYS A 446 -1.95 -18.97 -9.09
N THR A 447 -2.95 -19.43 -9.86
CA THR A 447 -4.38 -19.18 -9.59
C THR A 447 -4.93 -19.83 -8.32
N ASN A 448 -4.20 -20.68 -7.64
CA ASN A 448 -4.63 -21.16 -6.32
C ASN A 448 -4.65 -20.03 -5.28
N CYS A 449 -3.85 -19.00 -5.51
CA CYS A 449 -3.73 -17.82 -4.66
C CYS A 449 -4.18 -16.53 -5.37
N HIS A 450 -3.90 -16.41 -6.67
CA HIS A 450 -4.21 -15.22 -7.48
C HIS A 450 -5.40 -15.48 -8.41
N GLU A 451 -6.56 -15.79 -7.85
CA GLU A 451 -7.75 -16.21 -8.58
C GLU A 451 -8.70 -15.03 -8.86
N GLY A 452 -9.51 -15.21 -9.91
CA GLY A 452 -10.60 -14.31 -10.28
C GLY A 452 -10.14 -13.01 -10.93
N PRO A 453 -11.08 -12.14 -11.29
CA PRO A 453 -10.78 -10.83 -11.88
C PRO A 453 -9.97 -9.91 -10.96
N GLU A 454 -10.07 -10.06 -9.65
CA GLU A 454 -9.30 -9.32 -8.65
C GLU A 454 -7.85 -9.82 -8.55
N LEU A 455 -7.55 -11.02 -9.07
CA LEU A 455 -6.24 -11.67 -9.03
C LEU A 455 -5.69 -11.82 -7.60
N THR A 456 -6.58 -12.09 -6.65
CA THR A 456 -6.24 -12.37 -5.24
C THR A 456 -7.33 -13.16 -4.54
N ASP A 457 -6.93 -14.12 -3.74
CA ASP A 457 -7.82 -14.86 -2.84
C ASP A 457 -8.18 -14.09 -1.55
N ALA A 458 -7.50 -12.96 -1.31
CA ALA A 458 -7.77 -12.07 -0.18
C ALA A 458 -8.94 -11.09 -0.45
N SER A 459 -9.60 -11.18 -1.61
CA SER A 459 -10.72 -10.28 -1.93
C SER A 459 -11.98 -10.59 -1.12
N VAL A 460 -12.79 -9.54 -0.89
CA VAL A 460 -14.11 -9.67 -0.22
C VAL A 460 -14.93 -10.80 -0.85
N ARG A 461 -15.04 -10.80 -2.18
CA ARG A 461 -15.80 -11.82 -2.91
C ARG A 461 -15.30 -13.24 -2.63
N ARG A 462 -13.99 -13.45 -2.62
CA ARG A 462 -13.38 -14.77 -2.43
C ARG A 462 -13.51 -15.26 -0.97
N ILE A 463 -13.35 -14.35 -0.02
CA ILE A 463 -13.53 -14.67 1.42
C ILE A 463 -14.99 -15.03 1.71
N MET A 464 -15.95 -14.26 1.16
CA MET A 464 -17.38 -14.51 1.37
C MET A 464 -17.89 -15.82 0.74
N MET A 465 -17.19 -16.38 -0.25
CA MET A 465 -17.47 -17.71 -0.80
C MET A 465 -17.02 -18.86 0.11
N ALA A 466 -16.15 -18.61 1.08
CA ALA A 466 -15.74 -19.57 2.10
C ALA A 466 -16.25 -19.06 3.45
N PRO A 467 -17.46 -19.42 3.85
CA PRO A 467 -18.01 -18.94 5.11
C PRO A 467 -17.05 -19.31 6.25
N ASN A 468 -16.71 -18.33 7.06
CA ASN A 468 -15.88 -18.38 8.25
C ASN A 468 -14.36 -18.08 8.09
N GLY A 469 -13.86 -17.73 6.89
CA GLY A 469 -12.46 -17.29 6.72
C GLY A 469 -11.35 -18.33 6.88
N PRO A 470 -11.37 -19.26 7.86
CA PRO A 470 -10.44 -20.38 7.92
C PRO A 470 -10.69 -21.37 6.77
N VAL A 471 -9.61 -21.95 6.26
CA VAL A 471 -9.69 -23.06 5.30
C VAL A 471 -8.64 -24.11 5.66
N ARG A 472 -8.91 -25.36 5.32
CA ARG A 472 -7.91 -26.41 5.40
C ARG A 472 -7.13 -26.43 4.09
N ASN A 473 -5.81 -26.26 4.16
CA ASN A 473 -4.95 -26.40 2.99
C ASN A 473 -4.70 -27.90 2.64
N ARG A 474 -4.05 -28.12 1.50
CA ARG A 474 -3.75 -29.47 1.02
C ARG A 474 -2.88 -30.27 2.01
N ASP A 475 -1.99 -29.60 2.73
CA ASP A 475 -1.04 -30.24 3.66
C ASP A 475 -1.70 -30.64 4.97
N GLY A 476 -2.96 -30.30 5.18
CA GLY A 476 -3.72 -30.62 6.40
C GLY A 476 -3.62 -29.57 7.50
N ASN A 477 -3.11 -28.37 7.19
CA ASN A 477 -3.11 -27.23 8.11
C ASN A 477 -4.40 -26.41 8.00
N ILE A 478 -4.78 -25.75 9.08
CA ILE A 478 -5.75 -24.67 9.06
C ILE A 478 -5.01 -23.36 8.77
N ILE A 479 -5.45 -22.61 7.76
CA ILE A 479 -4.91 -21.32 7.37
C ILE A 479 -6.02 -20.27 7.30
N ASP A 480 -5.65 -19.00 7.39
CA ASP A 480 -6.56 -17.88 7.04
C ASP A 480 -6.64 -17.77 5.52
N LYS A 481 -7.85 -17.88 4.94
CA LYS A 481 -8.02 -17.69 3.50
C LYS A 481 -7.51 -16.32 3.06
N GLY A 482 -6.78 -16.30 1.94
CA GLY A 482 -6.15 -15.07 1.41
C GLY A 482 -4.80 -14.74 2.05
N PHE A 483 -4.26 -15.60 2.92
CA PHE A 483 -2.94 -15.45 3.54
C PHE A 483 -2.11 -16.70 3.37
N ASN A 484 -0.89 -16.56 2.85
CA ASN A 484 0.01 -17.70 2.66
C ASN A 484 1.45 -17.33 3.03
N ASN A 485 2.16 -18.31 3.64
CA ASN A 485 3.60 -18.27 3.78
C ASN A 485 4.21 -19.02 2.58
N ILE A 486 4.85 -18.32 1.68
CA ILE A 486 5.43 -18.87 0.46
C ILE A 486 6.96 -19.05 0.56
N GLY A 487 7.52 -18.93 1.76
CA GLY A 487 8.94 -19.14 2.00
C GLY A 487 9.84 -18.07 1.35
N VAL A 488 9.41 -16.81 1.35
CA VAL A 488 10.28 -15.69 0.91
C VAL A 488 11.42 -15.52 1.91
N ARG A 489 11.08 -15.50 3.20
CA ARG A 489 12.02 -15.39 4.33
C ARG A 489 11.67 -16.42 5.42
N PRO A 490 12.59 -16.70 6.36
CA PRO A 490 12.30 -17.51 7.55
C PRO A 490 11.12 -16.95 8.36
N THR A 491 10.26 -17.84 8.87
CA THR A 491 9.04 -17.46 9.60
C THR A 491 9.29 -16.56 10.80
N GLU A 492 10.38 -16.78 11.52
CA GLU A 492 10.75 -16.02 12.72
C GLU A 492 11.17 -14.57 12.45
N GLU A 493 11.44 -14.21 11.20
CA GLU A 493 11.77 -12.83 10.85
C GLU A 493 10.54 -11.92 10.80
N ASP A 494 9.38 -12.47 10.46
CA ASP A 494 8.08 -11.80 10.55
C ASP A 494 6.95 -12.82 10.56
N LEU A 495 6.21 -12.89 11.66
CA LEU A 495 5.11 -13.84 11.81
C LEU A 495 3.87 -13.54 10.94
N GLY A 496 3.82 -12.40 10.26
CA GLY A 496 2.68 -12.05 9.41
C GLY A 496 1.34 -12.11 10.15
N VAL A 497 0.33 -12.76 9.56
CA VAL A 497 -0.99 -12.95 10.19
C VAL A 497 -0.94 -13.86 11.42
N GLY A 498 0.12 -14.66 11.56
CA GLY A 498 0.33 -15.52 12.73
C GLY A 498 0.73 -14.79 14.01
N ALA A 499 1.05 -13.50 13.92
CA ALA A 499 1.38 -12.65 15.06
C ALA A 499 0.16 -12.39 15.98
N SER A 500 0.43 -11.82 17.14
CA SER A 500 -0.59 -11.32 18.08
C SER A 500 -0.24 -9.90 18.51
N ASP A 501 -1.25 -9.14 18.90
CA ASP A 501 -1.13 -7.85 19.56
C ASP A 501 -1.84 -7.87 20.93
N GLU A 502 -2.01 -6.72 21.57
CA GLU A 502 -2.69 -6.60 22.87
C GLU A 502 -4.16 -7.06 22.85
N TYR A 503 -4.79 -7.11 21.67
CA TYR A 503 -6.16 -7.60 21.45
C TYR A 503 -6.21 -9.08 21.02
N GLY A 504 -5.09 -9.81 21.11
CA GLY A 504 -5.00 -11.23 20.81
C GLY A 504 -4.48 -11.54 19.40
N PRO A 505 -4.72 -12.76 18.89
CA PRO A 505 -4.20 -13.21 17.60
C PRO A 505 -4.74 -12.38 16.43
N LEU A 506 -3.86 -12.04 15.46
CA LEU A 506 -4.28 -11.44 14.19
C LEU A 506 -5.01 -12.46 13.31
N SER A 507 -4.60 -13.74 13.40
CA SER A 507 -5.21 -14.82 12.66
C SER A 507 -6.65 -15.07 13.07
N HIS A 508 -7.56 -15.05 12.09
CA HIS A 508 -8.96 -15.42 12.29
C HIS A 508 -9.10 -16.90 12.70
N SER A 509 -8.28 -17.78 12.13
CA SER A 509 -8.25 -19.21 12.48
C SER A 509 -7.87 -19.44 13.94
N LYS A 510 -6.83 -18.75 14.44
CA LYS A 510 -6.42 -18.82 15.85
C LYS A 510 -7.47 -18.21 16.79
N ARG A 511 -8.20 -17.17 16.36
CA ARG A 511 -9.30 -16.59 17.16
C ARG A 511 -10.52 -17.53 17.24
N LEU A 512 -10.83 -18.21 16.14
CA LEU A 512 -11.96 -19.17 16.10
C LEU A 512 -11.65 -20.45 16.88
N PHE A 513 -10.39 -20.89 16.89
CA PHE A 513 -9.93 -22.09 17.57
C PHE A 513 -8.78 -21.77 18.55
N PRO A 514 -9.05 -21.09 19.67
CA PRO A 514 -8.00 -20.50 20.51
C PRO A 514 -7.07 -21.51 21.19
N ASN A 515 -7.53 -22.73 21.44
CA ASN A 515 -6.75 -23.73 22.17
C ASN A 515 -5.96 -24.67 21.24
N ASN A 516 -6.62 -25.18 20.21
CA ASN A 516 -6.01 -26.09 19.22
C ASN A 516 -6.87 -26.09 17.96
N PRO A 517 -6.29 -26.37 16.78
CA PRO A 517 -7.09 -26.60 15.59
C PRO A 517 -8.00 -27.82 15.81
N PRO A 518 -9.21 -27.82 15.24
CA PRO A 518 -10.11 -28.96 15.35
C PRO A 518 -9.49 -30.17 14.64
N ALA A 519 -9.77 -31.39 15.16
CA ALA A 519 -9.28 -32.63 14.53
C ALA A 519 -9.85 -32.83 13.11
N PHE A 520 -10.98 -32.21 12.82
CA PHE A 520 -11.69 -32.34 11.54
C PHE A 520 -12.26 -30.97 11.13
N PHE A 521 -12.00 -30.53 9.91
CA PHE A 521 -12.48 -29.25 9.39
C PHE A 521 -12.73 -29.35 7.88
N ASP A 522 -13.85 -28.77 7.42
CA ASP A 522 -14.24 -28.71 6.01
C ASP A 522 -14.22 -30.08 5.32
N GLY A 523 -14.84 -31.09 6.00
CA GLY A 523 -14.99 -32.44 5.47
C GLY A 523 -13.71 -33.30 5.49
N ALA A 524 -12.62 -32.87 6.12
CA ALA A 524 -11.38 -33.62 6.16
C ALA A 524 -10.60 -33.48 7.50
N ALA A 525 -9.74 -34.48 7.79
CA ALA A 525 -8.90 -34.44 8.99
C ALA A 525 -7.86 -33.28 8.93
N VAL A 526 -7.70 -32.58 10.05
CA VAL A 526 -6.61 -31.64 10.27
C VAL A 526 -5.43 -32.42 10.85
N THR A 527 -4.34 -32.49 10.11
CA THR A 527 -3.24 -33.43 10.43
C THR A 527 -1.98 -32.72 10.94
N LYS A 528 -1.88 -31.39 10.77
CA LYS A 528 -0.63 -30.65 11.04
C LYS A 528 -0.78 -29.37 11.88
N GLY A 529 -1.96 -28.96 12.26
CA GLY A 529 -2.11 -27.76 13.08
C GLY A 529 -2.42 -26.47 12.28
N PHE A 530 -1.98 -25.32 12.78
CA PHE A 530 -2.12 -24.03 12.07
C PHE A 530 -0.93 -23.76 11.14
N GLY A 531 -1.21 -23.22 9.96
CA GLY A 531 -0.20 -22.80 8.99
C GLY A 531 -0.24 -21.31 8.73
N VAL A 532 -0.31 -20.48 9.78
CA VAL A 532 -0.56 -19.03 9.68
C VAL A 532 0.67 -18.15 9.96
N GLU A 533 1.72 -18.69 10.59
CA GLU A 533 2.91 -17.91 10.91
C GLU A 533 3.77 -17.69 9.66
N GLY A 534 4.27 -16.45 9.51
CA GLY A 534 4.97 -16.02 8.30
C GLY A 534 4.05 -15.92 7.07
N ALA A 535 2.73 -16.02 7.27
CA ALA A 535 1.76 -15.89 6.20
C ALA A 535 1.32 -14.43 6.01
N PHE A 536 1.33 -13.99 4.75
CA PHE A 536 1.01 -12.63 4.35
C PHE A 536 -0.18 -12.61 3.39
N LYS A 537 -0.89 -11.47 3.39
CA LYS A 537 -2.00 -11.23 2.48
C LYS A 537 -1.53 -11.37 1.03
N ILE A 538 -2.27 -12.16 0.24
CA ILE A 538 -2.03 -12.34 -1.18
C ILE A 538 -2.39 -11.03 -1.89
N PRO A 539 -1.44 -10.31 -2.51
CA PRO A 539 -1.74 -9.06 -3.20
C PRO A 539 -2.44 -9.31 -4.53
N SER A 540 -3.20 -8.33 -5.01
CA SER A 540 -3.62 -8.29 -6.40
C SER A 540 -2.39 -8.16 -7.31
N LEU A 541 -2.46 -8.77 -8.50
CA LEU A 541 -1.40 -8.64 -9.51
C LEU A 541 -1.67 -7.51 -10.52
N ARG A 542 -2.78 -6.79 -10.37
CA ARG A 542 -3.08 -5.64 -11.24
C ARG A 542 -2.06 -4.54 -11.03
N ASN A 543 -1.55 -4.00 -12.14
CA ASN A 543 -0.47 -3.00 -12.18
C ASN A 543 0.86 -3.47 -11.55
N VAL A 544 1.05 -4.79 -11.36
CA VAL A 544 2.23 -5.32 -10.67
C VAL A 544 3.54 -4.87 -11.30
N ALA A 545 3.59 -4.64 -12.62
CA ALA A 545 4.77 -4.12 -13.30
C ALA A 545 5.17 -2.69 -12.87
N LEU A 546 4.30 -1.97 -12.17
CA LEU A 546 4.57 -0.61 -11.70
C LEU A 546 4.98 -0.54 -10.22
N THR A 547 4.92 -1.62 -9.45
CA THR A 547 4.96 -1.61 -7.98
C THR A 547 6.18 -2.29 -7.37
N ALA A 548 7.31 -2.31 -8.11
CA ALA A 548 8.57 -2.74 -7.52
C ALA A 548 9.01 -1.81 -6.37
N PRO A 549 9.75 -2.35 -5.35
CA PRO A 549 10.22 -3.73 -5.19
C PRO A 549 9.12 -4.68 -4.68
N TYR A 550 9.33 -5.98 -4.79
CA TYR A 550 8.30 -7.01 -4.58
C TYR A 550 8.42 -7.71 -3.23
N PHE A 551 7.34 -8.42 -2.86
CA PHE A 551 7.07 -9.10 -1.58
C PHE A 551 6.90 -8.14 -0.40
N HIS A 552 6.52 -8.71 0.75
CA HIS A 552 6.27 -7.95 1.98
C HIS A 552 7.52 -7.26 2.55
N ASN A 553 8.70 -7.71 2.17
CA ASN A 553 10.00 -7.19 2.61
C ASN A 553 10.74 -6.38 1.52
N GLY A 554 10.19 -6.24 0.30
CA GLY A 554 10.81 -5.49 -0.79
C GLY A 554 12.17 -6.04 -1.26
N ASP A 555 12.43 -7.31 -1.03
CA ASP A 555 13.70 -7.99 -1.32
C ASP A 555 14.05 -8.09 -2.80
N THR A 556 13.05 -8.06 -3.67
CA THR A 556 13.18 -8.40 -5.08
C THR A 556 12.88 -7.18 -5.96
N PRO A 557 13.86 -6.66 -6.72
CA PRO A 557 13.74 -5.38 -7.42
C PRO A 557 13.00 -5.47 -8.75
N SER A 558 12.91 -6.66 -9.35
CA SER A 558 12.33 -6.86 -10.68
C SER A 558 11.24 -7.92 -10.71
N LEU A 559 10.30 -7.77 -11.64
CA LEU A 559 9.23 -8.74 -11.85
C LEU A 559 9.78 -10.12 -12.23
N ARG A 560 10.88 -10.17 -13.01
CA ARG A 560 11.56 -11.40 -13.38
C ARG A 560 12.06 -12.17 -12.16
N GLU A 561 12.73 -11.50 -11.25
CA GLU A 561 13.24 -12.14 -10.03
C GLU A 561 12.09 -12.60 -9.13
N ALA A 562 10.99 -11.83 -9.05
CA ALA A 562 9.79 -12.25 -8.33
C ALA A 562 9.21 -13.55 -8.92
N VAL A 563 9.07 -13.67 -10.24
CA VAL A 563 8.62 -14.90 -10.93
C VAL A 563 9.60 -16.05 -10.68
N MET A 564 10.91 -15.79 -10.65
CA MET A 564 11.92 -16.80 -10.36
C MET A 564 11.83 -17.35 -8.93
N VAL A 565 11.41 -16.54 -7.93
CA VAL A 565 11.12 -17.05 -6.58
C VAL A 565 10.01 -18.11 -6.64
N TYR A 566 8.94 -17.88 -7.37
CA TYR A 566 7.87 -18.87 -7.57
C TYR A 566 8.35 -20.09 -8.36
N SER A 567 9.16 -19.88 -9.41
CA SER A 567 9.69 -20.97 -10.25
C SER A 567 10.48 -22.00 -9.43
N ARG A 568 11.29 -21.55 -8.46
CA ARG A 568 12.06 -22.43 -7.58
C ARG A 568 11.30 -22.91 -6.34
N GLY A 569 10.05 -22.47 -6.14
CA GLY A 569 9.20 -22.91 -5.03
C GLY A 569 9.50 -22.19 -3.69
N GLY A 570 9.82 -20.91 -3.74
CA GLY A 570 10.22 -20.08 -2.59
C GLY A 570 11.74 -20.00 -2.43
N ASN A 571 12.19 -19.30 -1.41
CA ASN A 571 13.60 -19.20 -1.04
C ASN A 571 13.94 -20.21 0.08
N VAL A 572 13.12 -20.25 1.12
CA VAL A 572 13.31 -21.09 2.31
C VAL A 572 12.52 -22.38 2.21
N PHE A 573 13.18 -23.51 2.46
CA PHE A 573 12.54 -24.83 2.50
C PHE A 573 13.34 -25.81 3.39
N PRO A 574 12.70 -26.62 4.26
CA PRO A 574 11.25 -26.59 4.57
C PRO A 574 10.86 -25.31 5.34
N ILE A 575 9.62 -24.85 5.13
CA ILE A 575 9.06 -23.74 5.91
C ILE A 575 8.63 -24.28 7.26
N ARG A 576 9.21 -23.73 8.33
CA ARG A 576 8.95 -24.16 9.71
C ARG A 576 8.18 -23.09 10.47
N GLN A 577 7.09 -23.48 11.11
CA GLN A 577 6.37 -22.67 12.09
C GLN A 577 7.10 -22.66 13.43
N THR A 578 6.82 -21.71 14.31
CA THR A 578 7.51 -21.61 15.63
C THR A 578 7.23 -22.81 16.53
N ASP A 579 6.12 -23.50 16.37
CA ASP A 579 5.76 -24.76 17.06
C ASP A 579 6.42 -26.00 16.42
N GLY A 580 7.23 -25.82 15.37
CA GLY A 580 7.90 -26.89 14.64
C GLY A 580 7.08 -27.49 13.49
N THR A 581 5.81 -27.10 13.31
CA THR A 581 4.98 -27.54 12.18
C THR A 581 5.63 -27.17 10.85
N LEU A 582 5.64 -28.12 9.90
CA LEU A 582 6.18 -27.93 8.56
C LEU A 582 5.07 -27.68 7.55
N ILE A 583 5.25 -26.64 6.71
CA ILE A 583 4.35 -26.33 5.61
C ILE A 583 5.11 -26.28 4.27
N GLU A 584 4.42 -26.64 3.19
CA GLU A 584 4.95 -26.61 1.83
C GLU A 584 3.90 -26.05 0.86
N PRO A 585 3.64 -24.73 0.84
CA PRO A 585 2.59 -24.15 0.01
C PRO A 585 2.93 -24.13 -1.48
N LEU A 586 4.22 -24.08 -1.83
CA LEU A 586 4.69 -24.01 -3.21
C LEU A 586 5.47 -25.27 -3.62
N GLY A 587 5.10 -25.85 -4.76
CA GLY A 587 5.94 -26.81 -5.48
C GLY A 587 7.03 -26.12 -6.30
N VAL A 588 8.07 -26.87 -6.70
CA VAL A 588 9.08 -26.40 -7.65
C VAL A 588 8.52 -26.50 -9.07
N ALA A 589 8.49 -25.39 -9.79
CA ALA A 589 7.98 -25.32 -11.16
C ALA A 589 9.06 -25.51 -12.22
N ASN A 590 10.30 -25.07 -11.96
CA ASN A 590 11.44 -25.12 -12.88
C ASN A 590 11.09 -24.55 -14.27
N MET A 591 10.54 -23.35 -14.30
CA MET A 591 10.16 -22.68 -15.55
C MET A 591 11.38 -22.48 -16.46
N THR A 592 11.18 -22.72 -17.74
CA THR A 592 12.15 -22.32 -18.76
C THR A 592 12.21 -20.79 -18.91
N PRO A 593 13.29 -20.21 -19.45
CA PRO A 593 13.37 -18.77 -19.71
C PRO A 593 12.17 -18.23 -20.53
N ASP A 594 11.75 -18.94 -21.59
CA ASP A 594 10.63 -18.56 -22.44
C ASP A 594 9.28 -18.55 -21.68
N GLU A 595 9.09 -19.47 -20.73
CA GLU A 595 7.90 -19.51 -19.87
C GLU A 595 7.90 -18.37 -18.86
N VAL A 596 9.06 -18.05 -18.29
CA VAL A 596 9.22 -16.87 -17.42
C VAL A 596 8.86 -15.60 -18.20
N ASP A 597 9.39 -15.45 -19.43
CA ASP A 597 9.10 -14.30 -20.29
C ASP A 597 7.62 -14.22 -20.65
N ALA A 598 6.98 -15.35 -20.91
CA ALA A 598 5.55 -15.39 -21.21
C ALA A 598 4.69 -14.95 -20.00
N VAL A 599 5.01 -15.44 -18.80
CA VAL A 599 4.31 -15.03 -17.57
C VAL A 599 4.52 -13.54 -17.32
N ILE A 600 5.74 -13.02 -17.49
CA ILE A 600 6.03 -11.58 -17.35
C ILE A 600 5.20 -10.78 -18.36
N ALA A 601 5.18 -11.16 -19.63
CA ALA A 601 4.41 -10.48 -20.67
C ALA A 601 2.90 -10.41 -20.32
N TRP A 602 2.36 -11.45 -19.70
CA TRP A 602 0.98 -11.41 -19.21
C TRP A 602 0.82 -10.47 -18.01
N LEU A 603 1.71 -10.55 -17.02
CA LEU A 603 1.67 -9.67 -15.84
C LEU A 603 1.79 -8.17 -16.25
N GLU A 604 2.61 -7.86 -17.25
CA GLU A 604 2.70 -6.51 -17.83
C GLU A 604 1.39 -6.07 -18.50
N SER A 605 0.66 -7.01 -19.15
CA SER A 605 -0.65 -6.72 -19.78
C SER A 605 -1.76 -6.40 -18.77
N LEU A 606 -1.52 -6.61 -17.46
CA LEU A 606 -2.40 -6.19 -16.36
C LEU A 606 -2.22 -4.72 -15.95
N THR A 607 -1.36 -3.97 -16.64
CA THR A 607 -1.08 -2.57 -16.34
C THR A 607 -2.09 -1.67 -17.04
N ASP A 608 -2.84 -0.89 -16.25
CA ASP A 608 -3.75 0.14 -16.74
C ASP A 608 -2.96 1.42 -17.04
N GLU A 609 -3.09 1.93 -18.25
CA GLU A 609 -2.36 3.12 -18.67
C GLU A 609 -2.75 4.36 -17.86
N ARG A 610 -4.00 4.46 -17.41
CA ARG A 610 -4.41 5.56 -16.52
C ARG A 610 -3.59 5.60 -15.22
N VAL A 611 -3.22 4.43 -14.69
CA VAL A 611 -2.34 4.34 -13.50
C VAL A 611 -0.93 4.79 -13.84
N ARG A 612 -0.39 4.38 -15.00
CA ARG A 612 0.97 4.72 -15.43
C ARG A 612 1.19 6.22 -15.55
N ILE A 613 0.21 6.93 -16.12
CA ILE A 613 0.29 8.38 -16.36
C ILE A 613 -0.43 9.21 -15.31
N ALA A 614 -0.93 8.60 -14.26
CA ALA A 614 -1.75 9.24 -13.22
C ALA A 614 -2.91 10.07 -13.80
N ALA A 615 -3.66 9.50 -14.74
CA ALA A 615 -4.92 10.05 -15.26
C ALA A 615 -6.09 9.65 -14.36
N ALA A 616 -7.22 10.35 -14.46
CA ALA A 616 -8.40 10.07 -13.64
C ALA A 616 -8.80 8.58 -13.64
N PRO A 617 -9.14 8.01 -12.49
CA PRO A 617 -9.31 8.60 -11.16
C PRO A 617 -8.00 8.69 -10.33
N PHE A 618 -6.83 8.43 -10.92
CA PHE A 618 -5.52 8.39 -10.27
C PHE A 618 -4.77 9.72 -10.31
N ASP A 619 -5.39 10.76 -10.87
CA ASP A 619 -4.89 12.13 -10.87
C ASP A 619 -4.79 12.70 -9.45
N HIS A 620 -3.85 13.65 -9.23
CA HIS A 620 -3.50 14.04 -7.87
C HIS A 620 -2.94 15.46 -7.74
N PRO A 621 -3.02 16.06 -6.51
CA PRO A 621 -2.32 17.29 -6.17
C PRO A 621 -0.81 17.17 -6.31
N GLN A 622 -0.13 18.33 -6.39
CA GLN A 622 1.32 18.42 -6.19
C GLN A 622 1.70 17.82 -4.84
N LEU A 623 2.85 17.13 -4.78
CA LEU A 623 3.37 16.56 -3.55
C LEU A 623 4.89 16.78 -3.49
N PHE A 624 5.43 16.98 -2.29
CA PHE A 624 6.86 16.98 -2.05
C PHE A 624 7.22 15.79 -1.17
N VAL A 625 8.00 14.86 -1.70
CA VAL A 625 8.39 13.63 -1.00
C VAL A 625 9.85 13.67 -0.58
N PRO A 626 10.20 13.26 0.64
CA PRO A 626 11.59 13.08 1.03
C PRO A 626 12.17 11.88 0.29
N ASN A 627 13.33 12.05 -0.36
CA ASN A 627 14.11 10.96 -0.94
C ASN A 627 15.45 10.88 -0.21
N GLY A 628 15.42 10.36 1.01
CA GLY A 628 16.53 10.36 1.94
C GLY A 628 16.91 11.77 2.41
N HIS A 629 18.15 11.89 2.86
CA HIS A 629 18.71 13.13 3.40
C HIS A 629 19.89 13.60 2.57
N VAL A 630 20.22 14.88 2.67
CA VAL A 630 21.41 15.47 2.03
C VAL A 630 22.66 14.87 2.66
N GLY A 631 23.52 14.25 1.84
CA GLY A 631 24.66 13.45 2.26
C GLY A 631 24.46 11.97 1.96
N ASP A 632 25.13 11.11 2.72
CA ASP A 632 25.10 9.64 2.55
C ASP A 632 24.86 8.93 3.91
N HIS A 633 25.09 7.63 3.98
CA HIS A 633 24.94 6.84 5.20
C HIS A 633 26.07 7.07 6.25
N GLN A 634 27.15 7.77 5.90
CA GLN A 634 28.26 8.11 6.80
C GLN A 634 28.15 9.54 7.31
N ARG A 635 27.65 10.46 6.47
CA ARG A 635 27.56 11.89 6.79
C ARG A 635 26.30 12.50 6.21
N VAL A 636 25.60 13.28 7.05
CA VAL A 636 24.42 14.03 6.64
C VAL A 636 24.60 15.52 6.97
N VAL A 637 23.94 16.37 6.20
CA VAL A 637 23.85 17.80 6.52
C VAL A 637 22.81 17.98 7.62
N PRO A 638 23.16 18.67 8.74
CA PRO A 638 22.19 18.91 9.80
C PRO A 638 21.18 19.98 9.40
N SER A 639 19.92 19.79 9.79
CA SER A 639 18.91 20.83 9.81
C SER A 639 19.06 21.72 11.04
N LEU A 640 18.34 22.85 11.07
CA LEU A 640 18.31 23.78 12.22
C LEU A 640 17.81 23.13 13.52
N PHE A 641 17.22 21.93 13.45
CA PHE A 641 16.50 21.28 14.55
C PHE A 641 17.21 20.01 15.08
N GLY A 642 18.44 19.74 14.63
CA GLY A 642 19.19 18.55 15.07
C GLY A 642 18.81 17.25 14.36
N PHE A 643 18.02 17.35 13.28
CA PHE A 643 17.72 16.24 12.35
C PHE A 643 18.64 16.31 11.14
N ALA A 644 18.74 15.22 10.40
CA ALA A 644 19.29 15.23 9.06
C ALA A 644 18.35 16.04 8.13
N MET A 645 18.95 16.88 7.24
CA MET A 645 18.19 17.67 6.29
C MET A 645 17.57 16.79 5.22
N ASP A 646 16.25 16.83 5.04
CA ASP A 646 15.55 16.10 3.99
C ASP A 646 16.00 16.51 2.59
N ASN A 647 16.19 15.53 1.71
CA ASN A 647 16.31 15.76 0.26
C ASN A 647 14.93 15.62 -0.38
N MET A 648 14.24 16.75 -0.60
CA MET A 648 12.85 16.74 -1.11
C MET A 648 12.82 16.67 -2.63
N ILE A 649 11.93 15.83 -3.17
CA ILE A 649 11.61 15.75 -4.61
C ILE A 649 10.18 16.23 -4.80
N GLU A 650 9.96 17.03 -5.83
CA GLU A 650 8.63 17.44 -6.26
C GLU A 650 8.00 16.36 -7.15
N ILE A 651 6.78 15.95 -6.80
CA ILE A 651 5.88 15.17 -7.64
C ILE A 651 4.87 16.19 -8.20
N PRO A 652 4.91 16.50 -9.50
CA PRO A 652 4.02 17.48 -10.11
C PRO A 652 2.55 17.07 -9.96
N MET A 653 1.66 18.04 -9.81
CA MET A 653 0.22 17.77 -9.89
C MET A 653 -0.15 17.20 -11.26
N THR A 654 -1.13 16.31 -11.30
CA THR A 654 -1.78 15.85 -12.53
C THR A 654 -3.25 16.25 -12.52
N GLY A 655 -3.83 16.44 -13.71
CA GLY A 655 -5.28 16.59 -13.90
C GLY A 655 -5.88 15.31 -14.46
N ALA A 656 -7.17 15.35 -14.83
CA ALA A 656 -7.89 14.20 -15.32
C ALA A 656 -7.23 13.48 -16.51
N GLU A 657 -6.51 14.22 -17.35
CA GLU A 657 -5.79 13.68 -18.52
C GLU A 657 -4.46 12.99 -18.15
N GLY A 658 -4.03 13.09 -16.89
CA GLY A 658 -2.76 12.56 -16.43
C GLY A 658 -1.55 13.45 -16.76
N GLY A 659 -0.36 12.90 -16.59
CA GLY A 659 0.92 13.57 -16.80
C GLY A 659 2.01 12.60 -17.30
N PRO A 660 3.25 13.07 -17.42
CA PRO A 660 4.38 12.20 -17.74
C PRO A 660 4.52 11.08 -16.69
N PRO A 661 4.78 9.83 -17.11
CA PRO A 661 5.00 8.73 -16.17
C PRO A 661 6.17 9.02 -15.22
N LEU A 662 5.98 8.75 -13.94
CA LEU A 662 7.07 8.78 -12.98
C LEU A 662 7.99 7.55 -13.15
N PRO A 663 9.31 7.70 -12.94
CA PRO A 663 10.26 6.60 -12.97
C PRO A 663 9.90 5.48 -11.99
N GLY A 664 10.38 4.27 -12.27
CA GLY A 664 10.25 3.11 -11.40
C GLY A 664 11.30 3.07 -10.28
N PHE A 665 11.26 1.98 -9.51
CA PHE A 665 12.24 1.70 -8.47
C PHE A 665 13.65 1.58 -9.09
N LEU A 666 14.64 2.23 -8.48
CA LEU A 666 16.02 2.34 -8.95
C LEU A 666 16.21 3.10 -10.27
N GLU A 667 15.17 3.73 -10.81
CA GLU A 667 15.21 4.47 -12.08
C GLU A 667 15.21 5.99 -11.89
N GLY A 668 15.79 6.71 -12.84
CA GLY A 668 15.70 8.16 -12.96
C GLY A 668 16.01 8.91 -11.66
N ILE A 669 15.07 9.75 -11.20
CA ILE A 669 15.21 10.53 -9.95
C ILE A 669 15.19 9.67 -8.68
N PHE A 670 14.75 8.43 -8.77
CA PHE A 670 14.77 7.46 -7.68
C PHE A 670 15.96 6.50 -7.75
N GLY A 671 16.78 6.57 -8.80
CA GLY A 671 17.94 5.71 -8.98
C GLY A 671 19.24 6.28 -8.40
N PRO A 672 20.32 5.48 -8.38
CA PRO A 672 21.63 5.88 -7.88
C PRO A 672 22.25 7.09 -8.58
N GLN A 673 21.82 7.38 -9.81
CA GLN A 673 22.29 8.48 -10.64
C GLN A 673 21.56 9.80 -10.37
N SER A 674 20.61 9.85 -9.43
CA SER A 674 19.78 11.01 -9.12
C SER A 674 20.57 12.26 -8.67
N ASN A 675 21.85 12.13 -8.31
CA ASN A 675 22.73 13.24 -7.98
C ASN A 675 23.01 14.20 -9.15
N LYS A 676 22.58 13.88 -10.39
CA LYS A 676 22.76 14.72 -11.60
C LYS A 676 21.59 15.64 -11.91
N TRP A 677 20.45 15.50 -11.21
CA TRP A 677 19.29 16.35 -11.45
C TRP A 677 19.42 17.69 -10.73
N PRO A 678 18.83 18.77 -11.26
CA PRO A 678 18.95 20.09 -10.63
C PRO A 678 18.45 20.01 -9.20
N ARG A 679 19.35 20.25 -8.26
CA ARG A 679 19.02 20.35 -6.83
C ARG A 679 18.07 21.52 -6.67
N PHE A 680 16.82 21.25 -6.38
CA PHE A 680 15.92 22.28 -5.89
C PHE A 680 16.55 22.85 -4.62
N ARG A 681 16.72 24.17 -4.58
CA ARG A 681 17.26 24.90 -3.43
C ARG A 681 16.43 24.50 -2.20
N SER A 682 17.11 24.11 -1.17
CA SER A 682 16.62 23.59 0.11
C SER A 682 15.23 24.08 0.48
N LEU A 683 14.26 23.19 0.46
CA LEU A 683 12.90 23.38 0.99
C LEU A 683 12.86 23.43 2.54
N GLU A 684 13.96 23.82 3.21
CA GLU A 684 13.89 24.30 4.60
C GLU A 684 12.96 25.52 4.73
N CYS A 685 12.63 26.12 3.60
CA CYS A 685 11.76 27.30 3.49
C CYS A 685 10.25 27.00 3.51
N LEU A 686 9.79 25.73 3.48
CA LEU A 686 8.36 25.51 3.24
C LEU A 686 7.57 25.57 4.51
N PRO A 687 7.40 25.51 5.60
CA PRO A 687 6.33 26.11 6.39
C PRO A 687 6.74 27.21 7.37
N THR A 688 7.99 27.25 7.80
CA THR A 688 8.37 28.18 8.89
C THR A 688 8.98 29.47 8.40
N LEU A 689 9.60 29.50 7.21
CA LEU A 689 10.33 30.66 6.68
C LEU A 689 9.58 31.39 5.58
N MET A 690 8.65 30.76 4.84
CA MET A 690 7.73 31.49 3.96
C MET A 690 6.81 32.44 4.73
N MET A 691 6.45 32.09 5.98
CA MET A 691 5.68 33.00 6.84
C MET A 691 6.48 34.21 7.33
N GLN A 692 7.79 34.23 7.18
CA GLN A 692 8.65 35.33 7.63
C GLN A 692 9.18 36.20 6.48
N GLY A 693 8.79 35.95 5.22
CA GLY A 693 9.26 36.71 4.07
C GLY A 693 10.77 36.60 3.81
N LYS A 694 11.44 35.58 4.34
CA LYS A 694 12.90 35.39 4.25
C LYS A 694 13.34 34.41 3.17
N CYS A 695 12.43 33.90 2.35
CA CYS A 695 12.73 33.08 1.19
C CYS A 695 12.12 33.74 -0.05
N SER A 696 12.97 34.30 -0.89
CA SER A 696 12.63 34.76 -2.23
C SER A 696 13.13 33.78 -3.29
#